data_3f9a086a80bfcf33162032ebfe5dbe51
#
_entry.id   3f9a086a80bfcf33162032ebfe5dbe51
#
_cell.length_a   1.000
_cell.length_b   1.000
_cell.length_c   1.000
_cell.angle_alpha   90.00
_cell.angle_beta   90.00
_cell.angle_gamma   90.00
#
_symmetry.space_group_name_H-M   'P 1'
#
loop_
_entity.id
_entity.type
_entity.pdbx_description
1 polymer ?
#
loop_
_entity_poly.entity_id
_entity_poly.type
_entity_poly.pdbx_seq_one_letter_code
_entity_poly.pdbx_strand_id
1 'polypeptide(L)'
;MLKRQLNRRKNKVQYRGVNELRRLYLDFFESKGHLKMKSFSLVPHNDNSLLIINSGMAPLKPYFTGQEIPPRRRVTTCQKCIRTGDIENVGKTARHGTFFEMLGNFSFGDYFKTEAIHWSWEFLTEVVGLDANRLYPSIYEEDDEAFEIWNKQIGIAPERIFRFGKEDNFWEHGAGPCGPCSEIYYDRGEKYGCGKPGCTVGCDCDRYMEVWNNVFSQFNNDGKGNYTDLIQKNIDTGMGLERLAVVVQDVDSIFDVDTLQALRNKVCEMAGVKYKEDEKQDVSIRVITDHIRSVTFMVSDGIMPSNEGRGYVLRRLLRRAARHGRLLGIEGKFLSKLCETVIEGSKDGYPELEEKKEFITKVISEEEDKFNKTIDQGLSILSDMEKELQEKNQSVLSGEDAFKLYDTYGFPIDLTKEILEEKNITIDEDGFIKCMNEQREKARKARKTTNYMGADATVYDKIDPAITSEFVGYDKLSNDSKVTVLTTEEDVVEALSEGDKGTVIVDQTVFYATMGGQEGDKGYITTSEGEFKVDTTIKLKGGKIGHVGTMTKGMLKAGDTVTLTVDSEYRADTCKNHSATHLLQKALRTVLGNHVEQKGSYVDPERLRFDFTHFQSMTEEEIKKVEDIVNEKIAEAIPVETKIMTIEEAKNTGAMALFGEKYGEKVRVVCIGDFSKEFCGGTHVANTANIRLFKIVSESGVAAGVRRIEALTDKGVLKFFNNLETLVKEASIAAKAESTQLVRRIHTMNDEIKALISENDKLKAELANNALGDVTDNVVDVKGVKLLATKVDNVDMNELRNLGDKLKGEIGSGVVLVVSALAADKVNMIAMATDDVVAKGAHAGNLIKSVASLVGGGGGGRPNMAQAGGKNASGIDELLKKAPEVLAEQL
;
A
#
# COMPACT_ATOMS: atom_id res chain seq x y z
N MET A 1 15.96 56.02 34.38
CA MET A 1 15.67 54.58 34.55
C MET A 1 14.27 54.20 34.06
N LEU A 2 13.21 54.93 34.37
CA LEU A 2 11.85 54.60 33.93
C LEU A 2 11.66 54.58 32.38
N LYS A 3 12.26 55.51 31.62
CA LYS A 3 12.23 55.50 30.14
C LYS A 3 12.96 54.32 29.53
N ARG A 4 14.02 53.76 30.16
CA ARG A 4 14.68 52.53 29.71
C ARG A 4 13.87 51.26 30.07
N GLN A 5 13.08 51.26 31.14
CA GLN A 5 12.18 50.18 31.46
C GLN A 5 10.89 50.21 30.64
N LEU A 6 10.37 51.38 30.26
CA LEU A 6 9.26 51.54 29.33
C LEU A 6 9.61 51.14 27.89
N ASN A 7 10.85 51.45 27.43
CA ASN A 7 11.31 50.97 26.12
C ASN A 7 11.62 49.47 26.10
N ARG A 8 12.02 48.87 27.22
CA ARG A 8 12.15 47.39 27.30
C ARG A 8 10.80 46.63 27.29
N ARG A 9 9.68 47.27 27.66
CA ARG A 9 8.36 46.69 27.57
C ARG A 9 7.70 46.85 26.18
N LYS A 10 8.18 47.76 25.33
CA LYS A 10 7.68 47.96 23.98
C LYS A 10 8.25 47.03 22.93
N ASN A 11 9.26 46.24 23.19
CA ASN A 11 9.96 45.39 22.20
C ASN A 11 9.89 43.90 22.53
N LYS A 12 8.86 43.42 23.21
CA LYS A 12 8.60 41.97 23.29
C LYS A 12 7.54 41.65 22.30
N VAL A 13 7.85 40.86 21.26
CA VAL A 13 6.87 40.29 20.34
C VAL A 13 5.77 39.68 21.16
N GLN A 14 4.52 39.99 20.84
CA GLN A 14 3.39 39.40 21.54
C GLN A 14 3.34 37.91 21.19
N TYR A 15 3.31 37.04 22.21
CA TYR A 15 3.13 35.60 22.00
C TYR A 15 1.83 35.34 21.25
N ARG A 16 1.88 34.51 20.20
CA ARG A 16 0.74 34.09 19.41
C ARG A 16 0.85 32.60 19.08
N GLY A 17 -0.23 31.86 19.19
CA GLY A 17 -0.30 30.46 18.81
C GLY A 17 -0.33 30.25 17.29
N VAL A 18 0.01 29.06 16.84
CA VAL A 18 0.03 28.67 15.40
C VAL A 18 -1.33 28.94 14.73
N ASN A 19 -2.44 28.59 15.38
CA ASN A 19 -3.79 28.82 14.83
C ASN A 19 -4.13 30.33 14.72
N GLU A 20 -3.66 31.13 15.66
CA GLU A 20 -3.82 32.60 15.59
C GLU A 20 -3.00 33.20 14.45
N LEU A 21 -1.74 32.77 14.29
CA LEU A 21 -0.86 33.23 13.21
C LEU A 21 -1.44 32.91 11.84
N ARG A 22 -1.96 31.71 11.66
CA ARG A 22 -2.68 31.30 10.42
C ARG A 22 -3.82 32.24 10.10
N ARG A 23 -4.68 32.52 11.09
CA ARG A 23 -5.84 33.41 10.92
C ARG A 23 -5.37 34.83 10.60
N LEU A 24 -4.40 35.38 11.34
CA LEU A 24 -3.87 36.73 11.10
C LEU A 24 -3.34 36.94 9.70
N TYR A 25 -2.63 35.95 9.16
CA TYR A 25 -2.11 36.00 7.80
C TYR A 25 -3.23 36.04 6.77
N LEU A 26 -4.18 35.12 6.87
CA LEU A 26 -5.30 35.06 5.94
C LEU A 26 -6.18 36.32 6.02
N ASP A 27 -6.44 36.85 7.22
CA ASP A 27 -7.22 38.08 7.44
C ASP A 27 -6.49 39.29 6.88
N PHE A 28 -5.17 39.37 7.06
CA PHE A 28 -4.36 40.44 6.52
C PHE A 28 -4.45 40.49 4.98
N PHE A 29 -4.25 39.36 4.31
CA PHE A 29 -4.34 39.36 2.84
C PHE A 29 -5.76 39.49 2.30
N GLU A 30 -6.78 39.04 3.03
CA GLU A 30 -8.16 39.38 2.71
C GLU A 30 -8.37 40.89 2.73
N SER A 31 -7.81 41.63 3.71
CA SER A 31 -7.87 43.07 3.77
C SER A 31 -7.19 43.78 2.58
N LYS A 32 -6.21 43.11 1.95
CA LYS A 32 -5.54 43.53 0.71
C LYS A 32 -6.28 43.09 -0.54
N GLY A 33 -7.50 42.54 -0.42
CA GLY A 33 -8.37 42.16 -1.55
C GLY A 33 -8.17 40.71 -2.05
N HIS A 34 -7.44 39.87 -1.36
CA HIS A 34 -7.27 38.48 -1.74
C HIS A 34 -8.50 37.62 -1.38
N LEU A 35 -8.79 36.64 -2.20
CA LEU A 35 -9.78 35.61 -1.89
C LEU A 35 -9.12 34.57 -0.99
N LYS A 36 -9.66 34.35 0.21
CA LYS A 36 -9.25 33.22 1.05
C LYS A 36 -9.72 31.92 0.43
N MET A 37 -8.78 31.03 0.12
CA MET A 37 -9.09 29.68 -0.35
C MET A 37 -8.75 28.67 0.73
N LYS A 38 -9.53 27.58 0.82
CA LYS A 38 -9.21 26.45 1.66
C LYS A 38 -7.93 25.76 1.17
N SER A 39 -7.23 25.09 2.05
CA SER A 39 -6.13 24.21 1.67
C SER A 39 -6.61 23.14 0.69
N PHE A 40 -5.85 22.94 -0.36
CA PHE A 40 -6.08 21.83 -1.29
C PHE A 40 -5.66 20.51 -0.64
N SER A 41 -6.13 19.39 -1.22
CA SER A 41 -5.68 18.06 -0.84
C SER A 41 -4.18 17.89 -1.07
N LEU A 42 -3.53 17.08 -0.23
CA LEU A 42 -2.16 16.62 -0.45
C LEU A 42 -2.01 15.76 -1.72
N VAL A 43 -3.12 15.24 -2.23
CA VAL A 43 -3.15 14.49 -3.50
C VAL A 43 -3.24 15.47 -4.66
N PRO A 44 -2.21 15.58 -5.53
CA PRO A 44 -2.22 16.48 -6.67
C PRO A 44 -3.38 16.17 -7.61
N HIS A 45 -4.06 17.22 -8.10
CA HIS A 45 -5.10 17.13 -9.11
C HIS A 45 -4.49 17.41 -10.49
N ASN A 46 -4.63 16.47 -11.42
CA ASN A 46 -4.18 16.62 -12.82
C ASN A 46 -2.68 16.95 -13.02
N ASP A 47 -1.84 16.79 -12.00
CA ASP A 47 -0.39 16.96 -12.09
C ASP A 47 0.33 15.65 -11.79
N ASN A 48 0.81 14.98 -12.82
CA ASN A 48 1.58 13.73 -12.72
C ASN A 48 3.07 13.96 -12.39
N SER A 49 3.52 15.22 -12.36
CA SER A 49 4.91 15.56 -12.03
C SER A 49 5.16 15.51 -10.52
N LEU A 50 4.10 15.61 -9.71
CA LEU A 50 4.17 15.60 -8.25
C LEU A 50 3.53 14.34 -7.66
N LEU A 51 4.23 13.71 -6.76
CA LEU A 51 3.67 12.60 -6.00
C LEU A 51 2.70 13.08 -4.91
N ILE A 52 3.09 14.11 -4.17
CA ILE A 52 2.34 14.72 -3.07
C ILE A 52 2.56 16.24 -3.17
N ILE A 53 1.57 17.05 -2.81
CA ILE A 53 1.68 18.51 -2.77
C ILE A 53 2.79 18.92 -1.77
N ASN A 54 3.76 19.68 -2.26
CA ASN A 54 4.96 20.09 -1.54
C ASN A 54 5.19 21.61 -1.47
N SER A 55 4.28 22.39 -2.07
CA SER A 55 4.34 23.87 -2.05
C SER A 55 2.94 24.49 -2.17
N GLY A 56 2.82 25.76 -1.79
CA GLY A 56 1.57 26.52 -1.90
C GLY A 56 1.12 26.74 -3.34
N MET A 57 2.06 26.90 -4.26
CA MET A 57 1.80 27.16 -5.67
C MET A 57 1.36 25.92 -6.45
N ALA A 58 1.80 24.71 -6.03
CA ALA A 58 1.58 23.48 -6.79
C ALA A 58 0.12 23.27 -7.24
N PRO A 59 -0.90 23.40 -6.38
CA PRO A 59 -2.30 23.27 -6.80
C PRO A 59 -2.82 24.42 -7.64
N LEU A 60 -2.11 25.56 -7.69
CA LEU A 60 -2.49 26.78 -8.41
C LEU A 60 -1.78 26.93 -9.76
N LYS A 61 -0.92 25.99 -10.13
CA LYS A 61 -0.10 26.01 -11.35
C LYS A 61 -0.88 26.36 -12.63
N PRO A 62 -2.11 25.83 -12.86
CA PRO A 62 -2.90 26.19 -14.04
C PRO A 62 -3.25 27.69 -14.16
N TYR A 63 -3.36 28.41 -13.03
CA TYR A 63 -3.63 29.85 -13.01
C TYR A 63 -2.38 30.65 -13.39
N PHE A 64 -1.20 30.22 -12.99
CA PHE A 64 0.09 30.84 -13.34
C PHE A 64 0.39 30.73 -14.83
N THR A 65 0.02 29.62 -15.45
CA THR A 65 0.26 29.34 -16.88
C THR A 65 -0.86 29.88 -17.78
N GLY A 66 -1.95 30.37 -17.21
CA GLY A 66 -3.12 30.84 -17.97
C GLY A 66 -3.97 29.71 -18.58
N GLN A 67 -3.73 28.44 -18.16
CA GLN A 67 -4.55 27.30 -18.59
C GLN A 67 -5.96 27.35 -17.99
N GLU A 68 -6.10 27.90 -16.81
CA GLU A 68 -7.37 28.11 -16.13
C GLU A 68 -7.49 29.56 -15.66
N ILE A 69 -8.72 30.06 -15.60
CA ILE A 69 -9.01 31.40 -15.08
C ILE A 69 -9.13 31.28 -13.56
N PRO A 70 -8.35 32.05 -12.77
CA PRO A 70 -8.46 32.01 -11.32
C PRO A 70 -9.81 32.61 -10.86
N PRO A 71 -10.39 32.14 -9.74
CA PRO A 71 -11.63 32.64 -9.20
C PRO A 71 -11.53 34.15 -8.80
N ARG A 72 -10.32 34.61 -8.53
CA ARG A 72 -9.92 36.00 -8.31
C ARG A 72 -8.43 36.14 -8.65
N ARG A 73 -8.03 37.31 -9.17
CA ARG A 73 -6.60 37.55 -9.49
C ARG A 73 -5.69 37.61 -8.27
N ARG A 74 -6.25 37.78 -7.08
CA ARG A 74 -5.55 37.76 -5.78
C ARG A 74 -6.12 36.62 -4.94
N VAL A 75 -5.27 35.71 -4.52
CA VAL A 75 -5.65 34.56 -3.70
C VAL A 75 -4.69 34.42 -2.52
N THR A 76 -5.21 34.01 -1.38
CA THR A 76 -4.38 33.62 -0.23
C THR A 76 -4.82 32.28 0.33
N THR A 77 -3.85 31.46 0.73
CA THR A 77 -4.09 30.12 1.28
C THR A 77 -3.16 29.82 2.45
N CYS A 78 -3.54 28.85 3.27
CA CYS A 78 -2.64 28.13 4.14
C CYS A 78 -2.61 26.67 3.65
N GLN A 79 -1.62 26.32 2.85
CA GLN A 79 -1.56 25.03 2.15
C GLN A 79 -0.82 23.96 2.95
N LYS A 80 -1.45 22.81 3.12
CA LYS A 80 -0.82 21.58 3.62
C LYS A 80 0.26 21.12 2.64
N CYS A 81 1.47 20.87 3.13
CA CYS A 81 2.59 20.41 2.31
C CYS A 81 3.29 19.23 2.95
N ILE A 82 3.76 18.29 2.13
CA ILE A 82 4.63 17.19 2.54
C ILE A 82 5.92 17.24 1.72
N ARG A 83 7.05 17.26 2.42
CA ARG A 83 8.40 17.09 1.84
C ARG A 83 9.11 15.94 2.53
N THR A 84 9.62 15.00 1.76
CA THR A 84 10.33 13.81 2.28
C THR A 84 11.79 13.75 1.87
N GLY A 85 12.29 14.72 1.09
CA GLY A 85 13.70 14.79 0.71
C GLY A 85 14.64 14.87 1.93
N ASP A 86 14.19 15.57 2.98
CA ASP A 86 14.98 15.80 4.20
C ASP A 86 14.56 14.89 5.38
N ILE A 87 13.92 13.76 5.12
CA ILE A 87 13.40 12.87 6.18
C ILE A 87 14.49 12.46 7.18
N GLU A 88 15.73 12.32 6.72
CA GLU A 88 16.88 11.94 7.55
C GLU A 88 17.34 13.08 8.51
N ASN A 89 16.95 14.32 8.21
CA ASN A 89 17.25 15.50 9.03
C ASN A 89 16.16 15.75 10.08
N VAL A 90 14.99 15.09 9.94
CA VAL A 90 13.89 15.21 10.90
C VAL A 90 14.33 14.67 12.26
N GLY A 91 14.13 15.48 13.29
CA GLY A 91 14.53 15.17 14.65
C GLY A 91 15.97 15.57 15.00
N LYS A 92 16.86 15.73 13.99
CA LYS A 92 18.28 16.12 14.19
C LYS A 92 18.49 17.63 14.12
N THR A 93 17.65 18.36 13.38
CA THR A 93 17.72 19.80 13.21
C THR A 93 16.52 20.50 13.83
N ALA A 94 16.63 21.81 14.07
CA ALA A 94 15.58 22.60 14.70
C ALA A 94 14.44 23.00 13.74
N ARG A 95 14.65 22.89 12.42
CA ARG A 95 13.82 23.52 11.38
C ARG A 95 13.22 22.53 10.36
N HIS A 96 13.62 21.25 10.34
CA HIS A 96 13.13 20.28 9.37
C HIS A 96 11.96 19.47 9.92
N GLY A 97 10.88 19.38 9.13
CA GLY A 97 9.71 18.54 9.33
C GLY A 97 9.20 18.03 7.99
N THR A 98 8.57 16.85 7.98
CA THR A 98 7.99 16.29 6.75
C THR A 98 6.67 16.93 6.39
N PHE A 99 5.83 17.26 7.37
CA PHE A 99 4.61 18.04 7.19
C PHE A 99 4.82 19.47 7.67
N PHE A 100 4.39 20.44 6.88
CA PHE A 100 4.34 21.83 7.27
C PHE A 100 3.19 22.55 6.59
N GLU A 101 2.82 23.69 7.16
CA GLU A 101 1.81 24.57 6.60
C GLU A 101 2.49 25.75 5.90
N MET A 102 2.20 25.93 4.61
CA MET A 102 2.72 27.04 3.82
C MET A 102 1.66 28.11 3.67
N LEU A 103 1.89 29.26 4.31
CA LEU A 103 1.12 30.46 4.11
C LEU A 103 1.55 31.10 2.78
N GLY A 104 0.59 31.42 1.92
CA GLY A 104 0.88 31.96 0.60
C GLY A 104 -0.12 33.04 0.18
N ASN A 105 0.41 34.10 -0.46
CA ASN A 105 -0.38 35.09 -1.18
C ASN A 105 0.07 35.10 -2.63
N PHE A 106 -0.89 35.09 -3.53
CA PHE A 106 -0.68 34.87 -4.95
C PHE A 106 -1.32 36.00 -5.77
N SER A 107 -0.61 36.43 -6.82
CA SER A 107 -1.10 37.38 -7.82
C SER A 107 -1.03 36.76 -9.20
N PHE A 108 -2.12 36.76 -9.91
CA PHE A 108 -2.21 36.29 -11.29
C PHE A 108 -2.37 37.52 -12.23
N GLY A 109 -1.23 38.18 -12.54
CA GLY A 109 -1.20 39.35 -13.40
C GLY A 109 -1.90 40.60 -12.82
N ASP A 110 -1.94 40.77 -11.48
CA ASP A 110 -2.54 41.92 -10.83
C ASP A 110 -1.47 42.82 -10.20
N TYR A 111 -0.82 42.38 -9.10
CA TYR A 111 0.32 43.11 -8.48
C TYR A 111 1.64 42.32 -8.64
N PHE A 112 2.77 43.00 -8.41
CA PHE A 112 4.08 42.39 -8.59
C PHE A 112 5.01 42.75 -7.43
N LYS A 113 6.32 42.94 -7.67
CA LYS A 113 7.38 43.02 -6.66
C LYS A 113 7.13 44.09 -5.59
N THR A 114 6.68 45.29 -6.00
CA THR A 114 6.49 46.42 -5.07
C THR A 114 5.50 46.07 -3.97
N GLU A 115 4.30 45.65 -4.32
CA GLU A 115 3.25 45.31 -3.35
C GLU A 115 3.65 44.06 -2.53
N ALA A 116 4.23 43.04 -3.17
CA ALA A 116 4.63 41.83 -2.48
C ALA A 116 5.65 42.12 -1.37
N ILE A 117 6.68 42.88 -1.67
CA ILE A 117 7.73 43.28 -0.70
C ILE A 117 7.13 44.19 0.39
N HIS A 118 6.33 45.19 0.04
CA HIS A 118 5.73 46.06 1.05
C HIS A 118 4.79 45.31 1.98
N TRP A 119 3.93 44.41 1.47
CA TRP A 119 3.00 43.68 2.32
C TRP A 119 3.67 42.61 3.17
N SER A 120 4.72 41.95 2.67
CA SER A 120 5.48 41.03 3.50
C SER A 120 6.19 41.76 4.65
N TRP A 121 6.75 42.93 4.40
CA TRP A 121 7.35 43.79 5.42
C TRP A 121 6.32 44.31 6.43
N GLU A 122 5.21 44.86 5.96
CA GLU A 122 4.08 45.35 6.78
C GLU A 122 3.56 44.23 7.69
N PHE A 123 3.35 43.03 7.14
CA PHE A 123 2.84 41.91 7.92
C PHE A 123 3.80 41.52 9.04
N LEU A 124 5.09 41.36 8.73
CA LEU A 124 6.07 40.95 9.74
C LEU A 124 6.31 41.99 10.81
N THR A 125 6.39 43.28 10.43
CA THR A 125 6.79 44.38 11.34
C THR A 125 5.62 45.02 12.06
N GLU A 126 4.47 45.21 11.38
CA GLU A 126 3.34 45.91 11.96
C GLU A 126 2.25 44.97 12.52
N VAL A 127 1.93 43.89 11.80
CA VAL A 127 0.89 42.94 12.22
C VAL A 127 1.43 41.93 13.23
N VAL A 128 2.54 41.29 12.91
CA VAL A 128 3.19 40.31 13.82
C VAL A 128 4.02 41.04 14.89
N GLY A 129 4.64 42.17 14.54
CA GLY A 129 5.42 43.01 15.47
C GLY A 129 6.86 42.55 15.66
N LEU A 130 7.46 41.90 14.66
CA LEU A 130 8.85 41.52 14.69
C LEU A 130 9.76 42.78 14.66
N ASP A 131 10.92 42.68 15.32
CA ASP A 131 11.92 43.76 15.31
C ASP A 131 12.52 43.90 13.91
N ALA A 132 12.23 45.01 13.22
CA ALA A 132 12.72 45.32 11.91
C ALA A 132 14.27 45.30 11.81
N ASN A 133 15.02 45.54 12.95
CA ASN A 133 16.46 45.47 12.98
C ASN A 133 17.00 44.04 12.94
N ARG A 134 16.16 43.05 13.16
CA ARG A 134 16.51 41.60 13.12
C ARG A 134 16.05 40.94 11.80
N LEU A 135 15.45 41.67 10.90
CA LEU A 135 15.02 41.19 9.58
C LEU A 135 16.05 41.58 8.51
N TYR A 136 16.45 40.59 7.72
CA TYR A 136 17.47 40.70 6.69
C TYR A 136 16.91 40.14 5.37
N PRO A 137 16.63 40.97 4.34
CA PRO A 137 16.23 40.46 3.04
C PRO A 137 17.43 39.96 2.24
N SER A 138 17.18 38.88 1.45
CA SER A 138 18.04 38.48 0.35
C SER A 138 17.33 38.68 -0.98
N ILE A 139 18.09 38.78 -2.06
CA ILE A 139 17.57 38.94 -3.43
C ILE A 139 18.43 38.14 -4.40
N TYR A 140 17.85 37.80 -5.56
CA TYR A 140 18.66 37.28 -6.66
C TYR A 140 19.70 38.33 -7.09
N GLU A 141 20.93 37.90 -7.35
CA GLU A 141 22.08 38.79 -7.57
C GLU A 141 21.86 39.78 -8.71
N GLU A 142 21.10 39.45 -9.76
CA GLU A 142 20.77 40.29 -10.90
C GLU A 142 19.45 41.08 -10.72
N ASP A 143 18.75 40.97 -9.58
CA ASP A 143 17.48 41.66 -9.36
C ASP A 143 17.66 43.03 -8.72
N ASP A 144 18.11 44.00 -9.50
CA ASP A 144 18.28 45.37 -9.05
C ASP A 144 16.95 46.07 -8.71
N GLU A 145 15.83 45.66 -9.33
CA GLU A 145 14.51 46.19 -9.01
C GLU A 145 14.08 45.83 -7.58
N ALA A 146 14.29 44.58 -7.15
CA ALA A 146 14.01 44.17 -5.78
C ALA A 146 14.94 44.89 -4.80
N PHE A 147 16.22 45.08 -5.15
CA PHE A 147 17.17 45.88 -4.34
C PHE A 147 16.70 47.29 -4.11
N GLU A 148 16.28 48.00 -5.18
CA GLU A 148 15.75 49.39 -5.11
C GLU A 148 14.53 49.47 -4.22
N ILE A 149 13.60 48.52 -4.29
CA ILE A 149 12.42 48.49 -3.43
C ILE A 149 12.80 48.34 -1.98
N TRP A 150 13.64 47.37 -1.64
CA TRP A 150 14.15 47.17 -0.27
C TRP A 150 14.91 48.38 0.30
N ASN A 151 15.80 48.95 -0.53
CA ASN A 151 16.64 50.04 -0.08
C ASN A 151 15.94 51.41 -0.02
N LYS A 152 15.27 51.78 -1.12
CA LYS A 152 14.71 53.15 -1.25
C LYS A 152 13.30 53.29 -0.75
N GLN A 153 12.47 52.25 -0.91
CA GLN A 153 11.06 52.33 -0.52
C GLN A 153 10.81 51.80 0.89
N ILE A 154 11.41 50.69 1.26
CA ILE A 154 11.30 50.12 2.61
C ILE A 154 12.32 50.79 3.56
N GLY A 155 13.48 51.22 3.05
CA GLY A 155 14.50 51.93 3.83
C GLY A 155 15.52 51.03 4.52
N ILE A 156 15.74 49.82 4.01
CA ILE A 156 16.75 48.91 4.51
C ILE A 156 18.14 49.35 4.03
N ALA A 157 19.08 49.43 4.95
CA ALA A 157 20.46 49.81 4.60
C ALA A 157 21.08 48.76 3.65
N PRO A 158 21.85 49.22 2.63
CA PRO A 158 22.43 48.32 1.61
C PRO A 158 23.19 47.12 2.17
N GLU A 159 23.92 47.30 3.24
CA GLU A 159 24.70 46.24 3.91
C GLU A 159 23.88 45.19 4.63
N ARG A 160 22.58 45.40 4.71
CA ARG A 160 21.60 44.42 5.25
C ARG A 160 20.83 43.69 4.18
N ILE A 161 21.05 43.97 2.89
CA ILE A 161 20.41 43.31 1.75
C ILE A 161 21.44 42.38 1.12
N PHE A 162 21.21 41.09 1.16
CA PHE A 162 22.13 40.07 0.68
C PHE A 162 21.80 39.68 -0.75
N ARG A 163 22.84 39.50 -1.59
CA ARG A 163 22.69 39.06 -2.98
C ARG A 163 23.22 37.63 -3.09
N PHE A 164 22.36 36.72 -3.55
CA PHE A 164 22.70 35.31 -3.75
C PHE A 164 22.47 34.90 -5.20
N GLY A 165 23.15 33.85 -5.60
CA GLY A 165 23.03 33.28 -6.94
C GLY A 165 21.71 32.50 -7.15
N LYS A 166 21.69 31.82 -8.29
CA LYS A 166 20.52 31.06 -8.72
C LYS A 166 20.16 29.91 -7.76
N GLU A 167 21.14 29.35 -7.05
CA GLU A 167 20.91 28.24 -6.11
C GLU A 167 20.06 28.65 -4.91
N ASP A 168 20.15 29.89 -4.47
CA ASP A 168 19.48 30.39 -3.27
C ASP A 168 18.26 31.30 -3.61
N ASN A 169 18.43 32.25 -4.54
CA ASN A 169 17.41 33.27 -4.80
C ASN A 169 16.78 33.20 -6.20
N PHE A 170 16.67 32.00 -6.77
CA PHE A 170 15.88 31.77 -7.98
C PHE A 170 15.05 30.49 -7.80
N TRP A 171 13.75 30.65 -7.73
CA TRP A 171 12.87 29.50 -7.50
C TRP A 171 12.47 28.83 -8.81
N GLU A 172 12.72 27.51 -8.91
CA GLU A 172 12.25 26.64 -9.99
C GLU A 172 12.00 25.23 -9.48
N HIS A 173 11.03 24.56 -10.03
CA HIS A 173 10.74 23.16 -9.69
C HIS A 173 10.32 22.39 -10.94
N GLY A 174 11.28 21.76 -11.60
CA GLY A 174 11.06 21.06 -12.86
C GLY A 174 10.53 21.99 -13.97
N ALA A 175 9.63 21.48 -14.82
CA ALA A 175 8.98 22.28 -15.85
C ALA A 175 7.84 23.11 -15.24
N GLY A 176 7.76 24.37 -15.63
CA GLY A 176 6.68 25.26 -15.20
C GLY A 176 7.11 26.68 -14.85
N PRO A 177 6.21 27.45 -14.19
CA PRO A 177 6.49 28.81 -13.76
C PRO A 177 7.68 28.90 -12.81
N CYS A 178 8.55 29.88 -13.03
CA CYS A 178 9.76 30.13 -12.23
C CYS A 178 10.18 31.59 -12.28
N GLY A 179 11.14 31.97 -11.43
CA GLY A 179 11.67 33.31 -11.44
C GLY A 179 12.57 33.63 -10.24
N PRO A 180 13.19 34.85 -10.25
CA PRO A 180 13.96 35.32 -9.12
C PRO A 180 13.09 35.44 -7.88
N CYS A 181 13.69 35.33 -6.71
CA CYS A 181 12.99 35.48 -5.45
C CYS A 181 13.74 36.36 -4.47
N SER A 182 13.00 36.84 -3.49
CA SER A 182 13.51 37.59 -2.37
C SER A 182 13.04 36.96 -1.07
N GLU A 183 14.00 36.53 -0.26
CA GLU A 183 13.72 35.90 1.01
C GLU A 183 13.89 36.86 2.16
N ILE A 184 13.21 36.67 3.27
CA ILE A 184 13.34 37.46 4.50
C ILE A 184 13.79 36.51 5.61
N TYR A 185 14.96 36.80 6.15
CA TYR A 185 15.58 36.07 7.26
C TYR A 185 15.42 36.85 8.58
N TYR A 186 15.21 36.11 9.67
CA TYR A 186 15.14 36.65 11.00
C TYR A 186 16.38 36.20 11.82
N ASP A 187 17.17 37.18 12.36
CA ASP A 187 18.27 36.87 13.25
C ASP A 187 17.78 36.50 14.64
N ARG A 188 17.85 35.23 14.98
CA ARG A 188 17.46 34.67 16.29
C ARG A 188 18.49 34.94 17.38
N GLY A 189 19.65 35.47 17.02
CA GLY A 189 20.75 35.83 17.92
C GLY A 189 21.86 34.79 17.95
N GLU A 190 23.00 35.22 18.51
CA GLU A 190 24.28 34.47 18.50
C GLU A 190 24.18 33.09 19.15
N LYS A 191 23.28 32.89 20.13
CA LYS A 191 23.08 31.58 20.79
C LYS A 191 22.71 30.46 19.85
N TYR A 192 22.13 30.77 18.67
CA TYR A 192 21.75 29.82 17.64
C TYR A 192 22.75 29.75 16.49
N GLY A 193 23.82 30.51 16.55
CA GLY A 193 24.88 30.56 15.54
C GLY A 193 25.81 29.36 15.61
N CYS A 194 26.50 29.08 14.50
CA CYS A 194 27.49 27.99 14.41
C CYS A 194 28.80 28.27 15.15
N GLY A 195 28.96 29.46 15.75
CA GLY A 195 30.19 29.87 16.43
C GLY A 195 31.39 30.11 15.51
N LYS A 196 31.23 30.00 14.19
CA LYS A 196 32.31 30.22 13.21
C LYS A 196 32.41 31.72 12.88
N PRO A 197 33.65 32.23 12.67
CA PRO A 197 33.83 33.57 12.12
C PRO A 197 33.14 33.69 10.76
N GLY A 198 32.39 34.77 10.54
CA GLY A 198 31.68 34.99 9.28
C GLY A 198 30.27 34.39 9.22
N CYS A 199 29.70 33.92 10.34
CA CYS A 199 28.30 33.54 10.42
C CYS A 199 27.38 34.71 10.01
N THR A 200 26.70 34.58 8.88
CA THR A 200 25.85 35.60 8.27
C THR A 200 24.60 34.96 7.66
N VAL A 201 23.72 35.76 7.03
CA VAL A 201 22.60 35.26 6.22
C VAL A 201 23.12 34.31 5.15
N GLY A 202 22.45 33.20 4.93
CA GLY A 202 22.88 32.11 4.06
C GLY A 202 23.73 31.03 4.76
N CYS A 203 24.06 31.21 6.06
CA CYS A 203 24.72 30.16 6.83
C CYS A 203 23.71 29.05 7.20
N ASP A 204 24.12 27.77 7.09
CA ASP A 204 23.29 26.59 7.42
C ASP A 204 22.91 26.43 8.90
N CYS A 205 23.35 27.32 9.76
CA CYS A 205 23.02 27.31 11.18
C CYS A 205 21.61 27.89 11.44
N ASP A 206 21.11 27.70 12.66
CA ASP A 206 19.74 28.10 13.06
C ASP A 206 19.66 29.60 13.48
N ARG A 207 20.74 30.41 13.31
CA ARG A 207 20.74 31.83 13.67
C ARG A 207 19.85 32.66 12.75
N TYR A 208 20.12 32.60 11.46
CA TYR A 208 19.33 33.30 10.43
C TYR A 208 18.28 32.38 9.84
N MET A 209 17.11 32.46 10.40
CA MET A 209 16.00 31.61 9.94
C MET A 209 15.24 32.30 8.83
N GLU A 210 15.19 31.68 7.65
CA GLU A 210 14.29 32.08 6.58
C GLU A 210 12.84 31.95 7.06
N VAL A 211 12.10 33.06 7.05
CA VAL A 211 10.69 33.11 7.48
C VAL A 211 9.75 33.34 6.31
N TRP A 212 10.17 33.96 5.22
CA TRP A 212 9.33 34.26 4.08
C TRP A 212 10.12 34.24 2.78
N ASN A 213 9.56 33.66 1.73
CA ASN A 213 10.10 33.73 0.37
C ASN A 213 9.05 34.37 -0.58
N ASN A 214 9.43 35.49 -1.24
CA ASN A 214 8.65 36.15 -2.28
C ASN A 214 9.20 35.77 -3.65
N VAL A 215 8.50 34.91 -4.39
CA VAL A 215 8.91 34.47 -5.74
C VAL A 215 8.22 35.35 -6.79
N PHE A 216 9.00 35.90 -7.67
CA PHE A 216 8.57 36.75 -8.78
C PHE A 216 8.50 35.92 -10.06
N SER A 217 7.40 35.13 -10.18
CA SER A 217 7.21 34.21 -11.28
C SER A 217 6.95 34.95 -12.57
N GLN A 218 7.96 35.02 -13.41
CA GLN A 218 7.91 35.74 -14.71
C GLN A 218 8.36 34.87 -15.89
N PHE A 219 8.98 33.72 -15.63
CA PHE A 219 9.45 32.79 -16.65
C PHE A 219 8.73 31.44 -16.57
N ASN A 220 8.74 30.71 -17.69
CA ASN A 220 8.34 29.33 -17.79
C ASN A 220 9.54 28.49 -18.19
N ASN A 221 9.91 27.50 -17.38
CA ASN A 221 10.99 26.53 -17.64
C ASN A 221 10.38 25.32 -18.39
N ASP A 222 11.01 24.91 -19.49
CA ASP A 222 10.60 23.72 -20.26
C ASP A 222 11.08 22.38 -19.64
N GLY A 223 11.75 22.42 -18.51
CA GLY A 223 12.35 21.26 -17.83
C GLY A 223 13.69 20.82 -18.44
N LYS A 224 14.20 21.54 -19.43
CA LYS A 224 15.53 21.31 -20.07
C LYS A 224 16.48 22.48 -19.85
N GLY A 225 16.07 23.45 -19.05
CA GLY A 225 16.84 24.64 -18.74
C GLY A 225 16.62 25.81 -19.71
N ASN A 226 15.63 25.76 -20.58
CA ASN A 226 15.24 26.90 -21.40
C ASN A 226 14.10 27.68 -20.74
N TYR A 227 14.23 28.98 -20.72
CA TYR A 227 13.27 29.90 -20.10
C TYR A 227 12.58 30.75 -21.16
N THR A 228 11.27 30.88 -21.07
CA THR A 228 10.44 31.80 -21.86
C THR A 228 9.62 32.67 -20.94
N ASP A 229 9.30 33.89 -21.35
CA ASP A 229 8.44 34.76 -20.55
C ASP A 229 7.05 34.16 -20.37
N LEU A 230 6.50 34.27 -19.17
CA LEU A 230 5.08 33.96 -18.94
C LEU A 230 4.21 35.03 -19.59
N ILE A 231 2.97 34.69 -19.98
CA ILE A 231 1.97 35.59 -20.56
C ILE A 231 1.70 36.79 -19.63
N GLN A 232 1.85 36.56 -18.31
CA GLN A 232 1.67 37.57 -17.27
C GLN A 232 2.69 37.37 -16.17
N LYS A 233 3.10 38.47 -15.51
CA LYS A 233 3.94 38.40 -14.30
C LYS A 233 3.06 38.05 -13.11
N ASN A 234 3.52 37.10 -12.30
CA ASN A 234 2.76 36.57 -11.17
C ASN A 234 3.60 36.69 -9.89
N ILE A 235 2.89 36.68 -8.76
CA ILE A 235 3.50 36.54 -7.43
C ILE A 235 3.12 35.19 -6.88
N ASP A 236 4.14 34.45 -6.44
CA ASP A 236 4.06 33.28 -5.59
C ASP A 236 4.80 33.58 -4.30
N THR A 237 4.19 33.41 -3.15
CA THR A 237 4.91 33.53 -1.88
C THR A 237 4.74 32.30 -1.02
N GLY A 238 5.79 31.99 -0.24
CA GLY A 238 5.78 30.92 0.70
C GLY A 238 6.35 31.34 2.04
N MET A 239 5.55 31.21 3.10
CA MET A 239 6.01 31.39 4.49
C MET A 239 5.64 30.16 5.30
N GLY A 240 6.65 29.47 5.88
CA GLY A 240 6.42 28.33 6.77
C GLY A 240 5.76 28.81 8.07
N LEU A 241 4.53 28.37 8.33
CA LEU A 241 3.78 28.76 9.53
C LEU A 241 4.52 28.35 10.81
N GLU A 242 5.08 27.14 10.83
CA GLU A 242 5.86 26.64 11.97
C GLU A 242 7.15 27.45 12.19
N ARG A 243 7.84 27.86 11.13
CA ARG A 243 9.05 28.72 11.23
C ARG A 243 8.69 30.12 11.75
N LEU A 244 7.61 30.71 11.27
CA LEU A 244 7.07 31.96 11.82
C LEU A 244 6.75 31.81 13.31
N ALA A 245 6.09 30.71 13.69
CA ALA A 245 5.73 30.42 15.07
C ALA A 245 6.98 30.28 15.97
N VAL A 246 8.05 29.63 15.51
CA VAL A 246 9.33 29.55 16.24
C VAL A 246 9.86 30.94 16.61
N VAL A 247 9.83 31.87 15.64
CA VAL A 247 10.31 33.23 15.84
C VAL A 247 9.40 34.02 16.79
N VAL A 248 8.08 33.92 16.64
CA VAL A 248 7.09 34.66 17.41
C VAL A 248 6.98 34.17 18.85
N GLN A 249 7.08 32.86 19.05
CA GLN A 249 7.02 32.21 20.37
C GLN A 249 8.40 32.21 21.06
N ASP A 250 9.47 32.63 20.38
CA ASP A 250 10.87 32.65 20.87
C ASP A 250 11.30 31.29 21.45
N VAL A 251 11.04 30.21 20.68
CA VAL A 251 11.36 28.82 21.05
C VAL A 251 12.53 28.26 20.22
N ASP A 252 13.14 27.17 20.72
CA ASP A 252 14.38 26.66 20.11
C ASP A 252 14.16 25.97 18.76
N SER A 253 13.05 25.27 18.58
CA SER A 253 12.76 24.48 17.38
C SER A 253 11.27 24.47 17.01
N ILE A 254 10.94 23.98 15.82
CA ILE A 254 9.56 23.77 15.41
C ILE A 254 8.82 22.80 16.36
N PHE A 255 9.53 21.86 16.99
CA PHE A 255 8.97 20.92 17.96
C PHE A 255 8.62 21.56 19.32
N ASP A 256 9.02 22.80 19.54
CA ASP A 256 8.72 23.56 20.75
C ASP A 256 7.59 24.56 20.54
N VAL A 257 7.02 24.71 19.31
CA VAL A 257 5.84 25.55 19.09
C VAL A 257 4.60 24.89 19.69
N ASP A 258 3.63 25.69 20.09
CA ASP A 258 2.50 25.29 20.92
C ASP A 258 1.79 24.01 20.45
N THR A 259 1.44 23.88 19.17
CA THR A 259 0.71 22.70 18.63
C THR A 259 1.60 21.44 18.61
N LEU A 260 2.88 21.56 18.21
CA LEU A 260 3.79 20.43 18.20
C LEU A 260 4.29 20.08 19.60
N GLN A 261 4.42 21.09 20.49
CA GLN A 261 4.78 20.88 21.89
C GLN A 261 3.74 20.01 22.61
N ALA A 262 2.44 20.25 22.37
CA ALA A 262 1.37 19.43 22.95
C ALA A 262 1.52 17.96 22.54
N LEU A 263 1.77 17.71 21.24
CA LEU A 263 1.98 16.37 20.70
C LEU A 263 3.26 15.73 21.24
N ARG A 264 4.38 16.44 21.22
CA ARG A 264 5.67 16.03 21.81
C ARG A 264 5.53 15.62 23.28
N ASN A 265 4.84 16.45 24.07
CA ASN A 265 4.61 16.17 25.50
C ASN A 265 3.78 14.90 25.68
N LYS A 266 2.81 14.62 24.78
CA LYS A 266 2.04 13.38 24.81
C LYS A 266 2.91 12.16 24.49
N VAL A 267 3.85 12.27 23.57
CA VAL A 267 4.86 11.22 23.30
C VAL A 267 5.69 10.95 24.56
N CYS A 268 6.21 12.01 25.22
CA CYS A 268 6.98 11.89 26.46
C CYS A 268 6.18 11.22 27.58
N GLU A 269 4.91 11.61 27.76
CA GLU A 269 4.00 10.99 28.73
C GLU A 269 3.84 9.49 28.51
N MET A 270 3.62 9.09 27.24
CA MET A 270 3.43 7.68 26.87
C MET A 270 4.69 6.84 27.02
N ALA A 271 5.85 7.44 26.77
CA ALA A 271 7.15 6.79 26.90
C ALA A 271 7.71 6.81 28.34
N GLY A 272 7.15 7.63 29.23
CA GLY A 272 7.68 7.83 30.58
C GLY A 272 9.04 8.53 30.62
N VAL A 273 9.38 9.34 29.58
CA VAL A 273 10.65 10.05 29.44
C VAL A 273 10.46 11.58 29.48
N LYS A 274 11.55 12.31 29.68
CA LYS A 274 11.52 13.76 29.64
C LYS A 274 12.34 14.29 28.46
N TYR A 275 11.77 15.26 27.76
CA TYR A 275 12.43 15.94 26.65
C TYR A 275 13.61 16.78 27.12
N LYS A 276 14.72 16.80 26.36
CA LYS A 276 16.00 17.48 26.63
C LYS A 276 16.84 16.86 27.77
N GLU A 277 16.59 15.58 28.13
CA GLU A 277 17.44 14.82 29.05
C GLU A 277 18.41 13.87 28.32
N ASP A 278 18.02 13.32 27.16
CA ASP A 278 18.83 12.40 26.33
C ASP A 278 18.64 12.72 24.86
N GLU A 279 19.72 13.02 24.14
CA GLU A 279 19.68 13.45 22.74
C GLU A 279 19.10 12.39 21.80
N LYS A 280 19.38 11.09 22.04
CA LYS A 280 18.84 9.99 21.21
C LYS A 280 17.35 9.81 21.43
N GLN A 281 16.90 9.95 22.68
CA GLN A 281 15.47 9.95 22.99
C GLN A 281 14.79 11.16 22.37
N ASP A 282 15.41 12.34 22.43
CA ASP A 282 14.89 13.56 21.83
C ASP A 282 14.69 13.44 20.32
N VAL A 283 15.64 12.83 19.60
CA VAL A 283 15.49 12.52 18.17
C VAL A 283 14.26 11.63 17.95
N SER A 284 14.10 10.56 18.73
CA SER A 284 12.97 9.66 18.63
C SER A 284 11.63 10.35 18.90
N ILE A 285 11.58 11.20 19.93
CA ILE A 285 10.40 12.00 20.30
C ILE A 285 10.01 12.93 19.13
N ARG A 286 10.98 13.64 18.53
CA ARG A 286 10.76 14.58 17.41
C ARG A 286 10.28 13.83 16.16
N VAL A 287 10.90 12.69 15.83
CA VAL A 287 10.51 11.86 14.69
C VAL A 287 9.06 11.38 14.84
N ILE A 288 8.67 10.85 15.99
CA ILE A 288 7.30 10.44 16.25
C ILE A 288 6.34 11.63 16.09
N THR A 289 6.68 12.78 16.69
CA THR A 289 5.87 14.00 16.64
C THR A 289 5.62 14.47 15.20
N ASP A 290 6.66 14.54 14.39
CA ASP A 290 6.56 14.93 12.99
C ASP A 290 5.76 13.93 12.15
N HIS A 291 6.13 12.66 12.26
CA HIS A 291 5.59 11.65 11.36
C HIS A 291 4.12 11.35 11.63
N ILE A 292 3.67 11.34 12.89
CA ILE A 292 2.25 11.12 13.17
C ILE A 292 1.39 12.30 12.69
N ARG A 293 1.91 13.53 12.74
CA ARG A 293 1.24 14.69 12.14
C ARG A 293 1.09 14.49 10.63
N SER A 294 2.18 14.15 9.95
CA SER A 294 2.18 13.87 8.50
C SER A 294 1.18 12.79 8.12
N VAL A 295 1.23 11.65 8.79
CA VAL A 295 0.35 10.49 8.54
C VAL A 295 -1.12 10.85 8.76
N THR A 296 -1.44 11.60 9.82
CA THR A 296 -2.81 12.02 10.12
C THR A 296 -3.41 12.83 8.96
N PHE A 297 -2.68 13.83 8.45
CA PHE A 297 -3.13 14.65 7.32
C PHE A 297 -3.18 13.87 6.00
N MET A 298 -2.21 12.98 5.75
CA MET A 298 -2.22 12.13 4.56
C MET A 298 -3.44 11.23 4.52
N VAL A 299 -3.78 10.56 5.64
CA VAL A 299 -4.97 9.70 5.72
C VAL A 299 -6.25 10.51 5.58
N SER A 300 -6.34 11.70 6.20
CA SER A 300 -7.47 12.60 6.04
C SER A 300 -7.75 12.98 4.58
N ASP A 301 -6.69 13.12 3.79
CA ASP A 301 -6.78 13.43 2.36
C ASP A 301 -6.96 12.18 1.46
N GLY A 302 -7.22 11.01 2.07
CA GLY A 302 -7.57 9.79 1.36
C GLY A 302 -6.37 8.95 0.90
N ILE A 303 -5.15 9.27 1.36
CA ILE A 303 -3.97 8.44 1.07
C ILE A 303 -4.02 7.21 1.98
N MET A 304 -3.96 6.02 1.37
CA MET A 304 -3.97 4.75 2.07
C MET A 304 -2.59 4.09 2.07
N PRO A 305 -2.21 3.36 3.14
CA PRO A 305 -0.94 2.63 3.17
C PRO A 305 -0.84 1.64 2.02
N SER A 306 0.22 1.72 1.23
CA SER A 306 0.49 0.80 0.11
C SER A 306 1.99 0.53 -0.07
N ASN A 307 2.35 -0.33 -1.02
CA ASN A 307 3.75 -0.65 -1.31
C ASN A 307 4.38 0.30 -2.35
N GLU A 308 3.58 1.16 -2.98
CA GLU A 308 4.04 2.04 -4.05
C GLU A 308 3.43 3.44 -3.92
N GLY A 309 4.06 4.42 -4.55
CA GLY A 309 3.55 5.78 -4.67
C GLY A 309 3.32 6.48 -3.33
N ARG A 310 2.23 7.25 -3.23
CA ARG A 310 1.88 8.05 -2.04
C ARG A 310 1.67 7.19 -0.79
N GLY A 311 1.06 6.03 -0.96
CA GLY A 311 0.80 5.11 0.14
C GLY A 311 2.08 4.49 0.71
N TYR A 312 3.13 4.34 -0.09
CA TYR A 312 4.45 3.95 0.40
C TYR A 312 5.05 5.03 1.30
N VAL A 313 4.96 6.31 0.89
CA VAL A 313 5.44 7.43 1.72
C VAL A 313 4.72 7.42 3.08
N LEU A 314 3.40 7.31 3.10
CA LEU A 314 2.61 7.21 4.32
C LEU A 314 3.07 6.04 5.19
N ARG A 315 3.20 4.85 4.59
CA ARG A 315 3.64 3.63 5.28
C ARG A 315 5.05 3.78 5.85
N ARG A 316 5.98 4.39 5.12
CA ARG A 316 7.34 4.68 5.56
C ARG A 316 7.34 5.55 6.81
N LEU A 317 6.62 6.67 6.80
CA LEU A 317 6.52 7.58 7.93
C LEU A 317 5.89 6.91 9.16
N LEU A 318 4.78 6.19 8.99
CA LEU A 318 4.10 5.49 10.07
C LEU A 318 5.00 4.43 10.73
N ARG A 319 5.65 3.60 9.91
CA ARG A 319 6.54 2.54 10.40
C ARG A 319 7.79 3.08 11.07
N ARG A 320 8.32 4.19 10.57
CA ARG A 320 9.45 4.89 11.20
C ARG A 320 9.04 5.43 12.57
N ALA A 321 7.88 6.07 12.69
CA ALA A 321 7.33 6.50 13.97
C ALA A 321 7.11 5.33 14.95
N ALA A 322 6.56 4.20 14.48
CA ALA A 322 6.35 3.01 15.32
C ALA A 322 7.67 2.43 15.83
N ARG A 323 8.73 2.36 14.99
CA ARG A 323 10.07 1.94 15.42
C ARG A 323 10.62 2.86 16.51
N HIS A 324 10.56 4.19 16.31
CA HIS A 324 11.04 5.15 17.30
C HIS A 324 10.27 5.04 18.62
N GLY A 325 8.98 4.65 18.58
CA GLY A 325 8.22 4.31 19.79
C GLY A 325 8.82 3.11 20.53
N ARG A 326 9.22 2.06 19.81
CA ARG A 326 9.92 0.92 20.41
C ARG A 326 11.26 1.30 21.02
N LEU A 327 12.03 2.18 20.37
CA LEU A 327 13.29 2.70 20.91
C LEU A 327 13.09 3.49 22.22
N LEU A 328 11.93 4.12 22.39
CA LEU A 328 11.55 4.81 23.63
C LEU A 328 10.90 3.86 24.66
N GLY A 329 10.76 2.56 24.36
CA GLY A 329 10.14 1.58 25.26
C GLY A 329 8.61 1.58 25.25
N ILE A 330 7.95 2.23 24.29
CA ILE A 330 6.49 2.20 24.17
C ILE A 330 6.05 0.85 23.59
N GLU A 331 5.28 0.11 24.35
CA GLU A 331 4.74 -1.18 23.95
C GLU A 331 3.35 -1.06 23.31
N GLY A 332 3.05 -1.93 22.34
CA GLY A 332 1.73 -2.01 21.70
C GLY A 332 1.43 -0.87 20.75
N LYS A 333 0.14 -0.55 20.60
CA LYS A 333 -0.36 0.51 19.71
C LYS A 333 -0.44 1.84 20.43
N PHE A 334 0.16 2.88 19.88
CA PHE A 334 0.18 4.21 20.48
C PHE A 334 -0.05 5.35 19.47
N LEU A 335 0.22 5.12 18.17
CA LEU A 335 0.14 6.16 17.15
C LEU A 335 -1.30 6.66 16.94
N SER A 336 -2.30 5.78 17.02
CA SER A 336 -3.71 6.16 16.92
C SER A 336 -4.14 7.10 18.04
N LYS A 337 -3.58 6.96 19.24
CA LYS A 337 -3.85 7.88 20.36
C LYS A 337 -3.17 9.24 20.16
N LEU A 338 -1.97 9.26 19.60
CA LEU A 338 -1.28 10.50 19.24
C LEU A 338 -1.99 11.25 18.10
N CYS A 339 -2.58 10.52 17.16
CA CYS A 339 -3.41 11.09 16.09
C CYS A 339 -4.55 11.95 16.64
N GLU A 340 -5.20 11.57 17.73
CA GLU A 340 -6.24 12.39 18.39
C GLU A 340 -5.69 13.73 18.84
N THR A 341 -4.45 13.79 19.36
CA THR A 341 -3.79 15.03 19.75
C THR A 341 -3.50 15.93 18.54
N VAL A 342 -3.13 15.34 17.39
CA VAL A 342 -2.94 16.08 16.13
C VAL A 342 -4.25 16.70 15.66
N ILE A 343 -5.34 15.92 15.70
CA ILE A 343 -6.68 16.37 15.30
C ILE A 343 -7.12 17.54 16.17
N GLU A 344 -7.01 17.40 17.49
CA GLU A 344 -7.40 18.44 18.45
C GLU A 344 -6.63 19.76 18.22
N GLY A 345 -5.32 19.68 17.99
CA GLY A 345 -4.49 20.86 17.74
C GLY A 345 -4.70 21.53 16.39
N SER A 346 -5.32 20.83 15.42
CA SER A 346 -5.39 21.27 14.01
C SER A 346 -6.82 21.50 13.50
N LYS A 347 -7.87 21.05 14.19
CA LYS A 347 -9.26 21.10 13.74
C LYS A 347 -9.79 22.50 13.45
N ASP A 348 -9.25 23.55 14.08
CA ASP A 348 -9.64 24.94 13.81
C ASP A 348 -9.28 25.40 12.40
N GLY A 349 -8.16 24.90 11.88
CA GLY A 349 -7.72 25.17 10.51
C GLY A 349 -8.23 24.14 9.50
N TYR A 350 -8.51 22.93 9.96
CA TYR A 350 -8.82 21.75 9.15
C TYR A 350 -9.95 20.93 9.80
N PRO A 351 -11.20 21.43 9.74
CA PRO A 351 -12.35 20.76 10.38
C PRO A 351 -12.62 19.36 9.86
N GLU A 352 -12.20 19.04 8.63
CA GLU A 352 -12.29 17.71 8.04
C GLU A 352 -11.54 16.63 8.85
N LEU A 353 -10.58 17.00 9.67
CA LEU A 353 -9.89 16.05 10.55
C LEU A 353 -10.81 15.50 11.63
N GLU A 354 -11.65 16.36 12.23
CA GLU A 354 -12.64 15.93 13.22
C GLU A 354 -13.74 15.10 12.57
N GLU A 355 -14.23 15.52 11.39
CA GLU A 355 -15.25 14.78 10.63
C GLU A 355 -14.81 13.36 10.27
N LYS A 356 -13.51 13.15 10.03
CA LYS A 356 -12.93 11.87 9.62
C LYS A 356 -12.16 11.16 10.74
N LYS A 357 -12.27 11.61 11.98
CA LYS A 357 -11.47 11.14 13.12
C LYS A 357 -11.47 9.62 13.26
N GLU A 358 -12.66 9.00 13.25
CA GLU A 358 -12.80 7.53 13.39
C GLU A 358 -12.09 6.78 12.25
N PHE A 359 -12.23 7.27 11.03
CA PHE A 359 -11.58 6.69 9.87
C PHE A 359 -10.05 6.80 9.98
N ILE A 360 -9.52 7.99 10.29
CA ILE A 360 -8.08 8.26 10.39
C ILE A 360 -7.45 7.37 11.48
N THR A 361 -8.03 7.36 12.66
CA THR A 361 -7.52 6.56 13.79
C THR A 361 -7.55 5.07 13.51
N LYS A 362 -8.59 4.58 12.81
CA LYS A 362 -8.71 3.17 12.42
C LYS A 362 -7.63 2.77 11.42
N VAL A 363 -7.41 3.55 10.36
CA VAL A 363 -6.38 3.28 9.35
C VAL A 363 -4.99 3.23 9.99
N ILE A 364 -4.67 4.22 10.83
CA ILE A 364 -3.38 4.28 11.55
C ILE A 364 -3.21 3.07 12.46
N SER A 365 -4.23 2.74 13.26
CA SER A 365 -4.20 1.61 14.20
C SER A 365 -4.01 0.27 13.50
N GLU A 366 -4.66 0.05 12.34
CA GLU A 366 -4.55 -1.18 11.56
C GLU A 366 -3.16 -1.36 10.91
N GLU A 367 -2.59 -0.29 10.34
CA GLU A 367 -1.24 -0.38 9.76
C GLU A 367 -0.17 -0.52 10.83
N GLU A 368 -0.32 0.15 11.98
CA GLU A 368 0.55 0.00 13.15
C GLU A 368 0.52 -1.45 13.67
N ASP A 369 -0.68 -2.04 13.78
CA ASP A 369 -0.85 -3.43 14.24
C ASP A 369 -0.21 -4.44 13.29
N LYS A 370 -0.40 -4.25 11.97
CA LYS A 370 0.27 -5.08 10.95
C LYS A 370 1.79 -4.98 11.06
N PHE A 371 2.31 -3.78 11.28
CA PHE A 371 3.74 -3.58 11.41
C PHE A 371 4.28 -4.16 12.71
N ASN A 372 3.61 -3.99 13.84
CA ASN A 372 4.01 -4.55 15.13
C ASN A 372 4.10 -6.08 15.11
N LYS A 373 3.30 -6.77 14.29
CA LYS A 373 3.40 -8.23 14.09
C LYS A 373 4.64 -8.66 13.31
N THR A 374 5.17 -7.79 12.46
CA THR A 374 6.30 -8.11 11.57
C THR A 374 7.63 -7.50 12.02
N ILE A 375 7.60 -6.42 12.82
CA ILE A 375 8.81 -5.70 13.20
C ILE A 375 9.76 -6.56 14.05
N ASP A 376 9.25 -7.27 15.03
CA ASP A 376 10.07 -8.09 15.94
C ASP A 376 10.78 -9.22 15.16
N GLN A 377 10.08 -9.82 14.20
CA GLN A 377 10.66 -10.84 13.33
C GLN A 377 11.70 -10.22 12.37
N GLY A 378 11.40 -9.07 11.76
CA GLY A 378 12.32 -8.37 10.88
C GLY A 378 13.61 -7.93 11.59
N LEU A 379 13.49 -7.39 12.81
CA LEU A 379 14.64 -7.01 13.64
C LEU A 379 15.49 -8.22 14.06
N SER A 380 14.86 -9.35 14.41
CA SER A 380 15.57 -10.58 14.75
C SER A 380 16.39 -11.08 13.56
N ILE A 381 15.77 -11.13 12.36
CA ILE A 381 16.45 -11.58 11.14
C ILE A 381 17.59 -10.63 10.76
N LEU A 382 17.35 -9.32 10.84
CA LEU A 382 18.40 -8.33 10.58
C LEU A 382 19.56 -8.47 11.56
N SER A 383 19.28 -8.71 12.86
CA SER A 383 20.32 -8.95 13.87
C SER A 383 21.15 -10.20 13.57
N ASP A 384 20.53 -11.25 13.04
CA ASP A 384 21.26 -12.46 12.65
C ASP A 384 22.13 -12.21 11.40
N MET A 385 21.62 -11.48 10.42
CA MET A 385 22.40 -11.03 9.25
C MET A 385 23.59 -10.15 9.66
N GLU A 386 23.40 -9.25 10.62
CA GLU A 386 24.47 -8.42 11.17
C GLU A 386 25.58 -9.24 11.83
N LYS A 387 25.23 -10.27 12.60
CA LYS A 387 26.20 -11.20 13.20
C LYS A 387 27.01 -11.93 12.13
N GLU A 388 26.32 -12.43 11.08
CA GLU A 388 27.00 -13.05 9.96
C GLU A 388 27.97 -12.14 9.23
N LEU A 389 27.60 -10.86 9.03
CA LEU A 389 28.47 -9.86 8.44
C LEU A 389 29.70 -9.60 9.32
N GLN A 390 29.51 -9.49 10.63
CA GLN A 390 30.61 -9.32 11.59
C GLN A 390 31.56 -10.54 11.61
N GLU A 391 31.05 -11.75 11.60
CA GLU A 391 31.84 -12.99 11.52
C GLU A 391 32.65 -13.07 10.21
N LYS A 392 32.11 -12.55 9.11
CA LYS A 392 32.75 -12.50 7.79
C LYS A 392 33.63 -11.26 7.58
N ASN A 393 33.74 -10.35 8.56
CA ASN A 393 34.39 -9.05 8.44
C ASN A 393 33.89 -8.21 7.25
N GLN A 394 32.59 -8.26 6.98
CA GLN A 394 31.93 -7.52 5.93
C GLN A 394 31.15 -6.34 6.51
N SER A 395 31.12 -5.21 5.78
CA SER A 395 30.40 -3.99 6.15
C SER A 395 29.29 -3.62 5.17
N VAL A 396 28.93 -4.52 4.27
CA VAL A 396 27.90 -4.31 3.26
C VAL A 396 26.90 -5.47 3.30
N LEU A 397 25.63 -5.16 3.57
CA LEU A 397 24.53 -6.14 3.44
C LEU A 397 24.22 -6.36 1.96
N SER A 398 24.09 -7.64 1.54
CA SER A 398 23.77 -7.94 0.15
C SER A 398 22.40 -7.41 -0.27
N GLY A 399 22.27 -7.04 -1.55
CA GLY A 399 20.99 -6.62 -2.11
C GLY A 399 19.91 -7.71 -2.06
N GLU A 400 20.30 -8.99 -2.13
CA GLU A 400 19.38 -10.14 -2.00
C GLU A 400 18.82 -10.27 -0.58
N ASP A 401 19.65 -10.12 0.44
CA ASP A 401 19.22 -10.18 1.85
C ASP A 401 18.32 -8.99 2.21
N ALA A 402 18.70 -7.78 1.75
CA ALA A 402 17.88 -6.60 1.90
C ALA A 402 16.52 -6.73 1.18
N PHE A 403 16.51 -7.34 -0.02
CA PHE A 403 15.30 -7.63 -0.76
C PHE A 403 14.43 -8.69 -0.06
N LYS A 404 15.04 -9.71 0.52
CA LYS A 404 14.33 -10.74 1.31
C LYS A 404 13.63 -10.14 2.53
N LEU A 405 14.29 -9.23 3.24
CA LEU A 405 13.67 -8.47 4.36
C LEU A 405 12.48 -7.65 3.87
N TYR A 406 12.61 -6.99 2.73
CA TYR A 406 11.56 -6.14 2.15
C TYR A 406 10.37 -6.95 1.64
N ASP A 407 10.62 -7.95 0.79
CA ASP A 407 9.58 -8.67 0.04
C ASP A 407 8.86 -9.73 0.91
N THR A 408 9.63 -10.52 1.65
CA THR A 408 9.10 -11.66 2.42
C THR A 408 8.57 -11.22 3.79
N TYR A 409 9.28 -10.32 4.44
CA TYR A 409 8.95 -9.91 5.82
C TYR A 409 8.31 -8.52 5.90
N GLY A 410 8.18 -7.81 4.77
CA GLY A 410 7.56 -6.48 4.73
C GLY A 410 8.34 -5.43 5.51
N PHE A 411 9.66 -5.64 5.72
CA PHE A 411 10.52 -4.72 6.45
C PHE A 411 11.07 -3.65 5.48
N PRO A 412 10.73 -2.36 5.64
CA PRO A 412 11.10 -1.34 4.66
C PRO A 412 12.61 -1.20 4.49
N ILE A 413 13.06 -1.06 3.24
CA ILE A 413 14.49 -0.91 2.92
C ILE A 413 15.11 0.31 3.61
N ASP A 414 14.38 1.44 3.67
CA ASP A 414 14.84 2.65 4.34
C ASP A 414 15.07 2.43 5.83
N LEU A 415 14.21 1.63 6.46
CA LEU A 415 14.35 1.25 7.86
C LEU A 415 15.55 0.32 8.09
N THR A 416 15.77 -0.61 7.17
CA THR A 416 16.98 -1.48 7.17
C THR A 416 18.23 -0.62 7.06
N LYS A 417 18.22 0.36 6.16
CA LYS A 417 19.30 1.32 5.95
C LYS A 417 19.63 2.10 7.24
N GLU A 418 18.62 2.74 7.83
CA GLU A 418 18.75 3.54 9.04
C GLU A 418 19.35 2.72 10.21
N ILE A 419 18.92 1.46 10.38
CA ILE A 419 19.42 0.57 11.44
C ILE A 419 20.89 0.19 11.19
N LEU A 420 21.24 -0.12 9.95
CA LEU A 420 22.58 -0.53 9.58
C LEU A 420 23.58 0.63 9.62
N GLU A 421 23.16 1.84 9.23
CA GLU A 421 23.98 3.07 9.31
C GLU A 421 24.37 3.39 10.75
N GLU A 422 23.48 3.15 11.74
CA GLU A 422 23.81 3.30 13.17
C GLU A 422 25.00 2.42 13.59
N LYS A 423 25.29 1.37 12.81
CA LYS A 423 26.37 0.38 13.05
C LYS A 423 27.50 0.48 12.02
N ASN A 424 27.54 1.51 11.18
CA ASN A 424 28.46 1.69 10.07
C ASN A 424 28.44 0.56 9.03
N ILE A 425 27.28 -0.04 8.79
CA ILE A 425 27.04 -1.06 7.75
C ILE A 425 26.23 -0.38 6.63
N THR A 426 26.60 -0.63 5.38
CA THR A 426 25.89 -0.14 4.19
C THR A 426 25.10 -1.26 3.51
N ILE A 427 24.27 -0.90 2.52
CA ILE A 427 23.49 -1.86 1.71
C ILE A 427 23.96 -1.80 0.26
N ASP A 428 23.99 -2.94 -0.42
CA ASP A 428 24.10 -3.04 -1.87
C ASP A 428 22.77 -2.64 -2.53
N GLU A 429 22.62 -1.33 -2.78
CA GLU A 429 21.39 -0.78 -3.36
C GLU A 429 21.17 -1.23 -4.80
N ASP A 430 22.22 -1.36 -5.59
CA ASP A 430 22.12 -1.81 -6.98
C ASP A 430 21.61 -3.25 -7.05
N GLY A 431 22.13 -4.13 -6.17
CA GLY A 431 21.65 -5.50 -6.02
C GLY A 431 20.18 -5.56 -5.59
N PHE A 432 19.76 -4.71 -4.65
CA PHE A 432 18.37 -4.60 -4.23
C PHE A 432 17.45 -4.17 -5.37
N ILE A 433 17.82 -3.12 -6.13
CA ILE A 433 17.05 -2.63 -7.29
C ILE A 433 16.93 -3.70 -8.36
N LYS A 434 18.00 -4.48 -8.58
CA LYS A 434 17.98 -5.60 -9.52
C LYS A 434 16.96 -6.66 -9.11
N CYS A 435 16.95 -7.09 -7.86
CA CYS A 435 15.97 -8.07 -7.33
C CYS A 435 14.53 -7.55 -7.45
N MET A 436 14.30 -6.26 -7.15
CA MET A 436 13.00 -5.60 -7.33
C MET A 436 12.52 -5.64 -8.78
N ASN A 437 13.40 -5.37 -9.73
CA ASN A 437 13.06 -5.37 -11.14
C ASN A 437 12.78 -6.79 -11.65
N GLU A 438 13.55 -7.77 -11.24
CA GLU A 438 13.31 -9.18 -11.55
C GLU A 438 11.95 -9.66 -11.04
N GLN A 439 11.55 -9.27 -9.84
CA GLN A 439 10.24 -9.58 -9.32
C GLN A 439 9.12 -8.90 -10.11
N ARG A 440 9.30 -7.61 -10.45
CA ARG A 440 8.35 -6.88 -11.31
C ARG A 440 8.17 -7.54 -12.66
N GLU A 441 9.25 -8.01 -13.27
CA GLU A 441 9.19 -8.75 -14.54
C GLU A 441 8.48 -10.10 -14.37
N LYS A 442 8.77 -10.86 -13.32
CA LYS A 442 8.05 -12.11 -13.02
C LYS A 442 6.56 -11.85 -12.84
N ALA A 443 6.20 -10.82 -12.10
CA ALA A 443 4.80 -10.42 -11.90
C ALA A 443 4.13 -9.96 -13.22
N ARG A 444 4.86 -9.26 -14.11
CA ARG A 444 4.38 -8.90 -15.46
C ARG A 444 4.18 -10.13 -16.35
N LYS A 445 5.12 -11.08 -16.33
CA LYS A 445 5.03 -12.32 -17.12
C LYS A 445 3.94 -13.26 -16.60
N ALA A 446 3.65 -13.27 -15.30
CA ALA A 446 2.58 -14.04 -14.70
C ALA A 446 1.17 -13.46 -14.99
N ARG A 447 1.07 -12.17 -15.27
CA ARG A 447 -0.15 -11.59 -15.84
C ARG A 447 -0.18 -11.99 -17.31
N LYS A 448 -0.99 -12.99 -17.67
CA LYS A 448 -1.34 -13.26 -19.07
C LYS A 448 -1.77 -11.93 -19.69
N THR A 449 -1.01 -11.47 -20.66
CA THR A 449 -1.23 -10.23 -21.38
C THR A 449 -2.59 -10.26 -22.04
N THR A 450 -3.55 -9.57 -21.46
CA THR A 450 -4.58 -8.94 -22.25
C THR A 450 -3.88 -7.71 -22.85
N ASN A 451 -3.64 -7.74 -24.15
CA ASN A 451 -3.07 -6.63 -24.91
C ASN A 451 -4.03 -5.44 -24.89
N TYR A 452 -3.90 -4.62 -23.86
CA TYR A 452 -4.52 -3.31 -23.80
C TYR A 452 -3.39 -2.29 -23.99
N MET A 453 -3.31 -1.70 -25.18
CA MET A 453 -2.33 -0.68 -25.59
C MET A 453 -0.85 -1.08 -25.46
N GLY A 454 -0.41 -2.04 -26.23
CA GLY A 454 1.01 -2.34 -26.43
C GLY A 454 1.65 -1.42 -27.47
N ALA A 455 2.89 -1.06 -27.25
CA ALA A 455 3.67 -0.12 -28.07
C ALA A 455 4.28 -0.72 -29.35
N ASP A 456 3.82 -1.88 -29.82
CA ASP A 456 4.28 -2.46 -31.07
C ASP A 456 3.41 -1.99 -32.23
N ALA A 457 4.03 -1.62 -33.37
CA ALA A 457 3.35 -1.22 -34.58
C ALA A 457 2.41 -2.36 -35.05
N THR A 458 1.11 -2.11 -35.03
CA THR A 458 0.09 -3.07 -35.42
C THR A 458 -0.41 -2.75 -36.83
N VAL A 459 -1.06 -3.72 -37.48
CA VAL A 459 -1.74 -3.50 -38.78
C VAL A 459 -2.66 -2.25 -38.74
N TYR A 460 -3.20 -1.90 -37.59
CA TYR A 460 -4.10 -0.77 -37.40
C TYR A 460 -3.40 0.61 -37.54
N ASP A 461 -2.09 0.68 -37.40
CA ASP A 461 -1.33 1.93 -37.63
C ASP A 461 -1.20 2.26 -39.13
N LYS A 462 -1.50 1.31 -40.02
CA LYS A 462 -1.56 1.49 -41.47
C LYS A 462 -2.90 2.12 -41.94
N ILE A 463 -3.90 2.20 -41.05
CA ILE A 463 -5.24 2.70 -41.41
C ILE A 463 -5.25 4.22 -41.40
N ASP A 464 -5.88 4.84 -42.40
CA ASP A 464 -6.03 6.29 -42.50
C ASP A 464 -6.56 6.89 -41.18
N PRO A 465 -5.84 7.85 -40.59
CA PRO A 465 -6.28 8.53 -39.37
C PRO A 465 -7.65 9.24 -39.48
N ALA A 466 -8.06 9.64 -40.68
CA ALA A 466 -9.34 10.30 -40.92
C ALA A 466 -10.56 9.36 -40.75
N ILE A 467 -10.37 8.05 -40.78
CA ILE A 467 -11.45 7.08 -40.59
C ILE A 467 -11.82 7.02 -39.13
N THR A 468 -13.11 7.13 -38.84
CA THR A 468 -13.70 7.01 -37.50
C THR A 468 -14.92 6.09 -37.51
N SER A 469 -15.32 5.56 -36.39
CA SER A 469 -16.56 4.81 -36.23
C SER A 469 -17.46 5.48 -35.20
N GLU A 470 -18.73 5.68 -35.54
CA GLU A 470 -19.73 6.21 -34.60
C GLU A 470 -20.43 5.05 -33.88
N PHE A 471 -20.48 5.09 -32.56
CA PHE A 471 -21.23 4.10 -31.78
C PHE A 471 -22.68 4.53 -31.60
N VAL A 472 -23.62 3.76 -32.13
CA VAL A 472 -25.06 4.00 -32.09
C VAL A 472 -25.84 2.91 -31.34
N GLY A 473 -25.13 2.07 -30.57
CA GLY A 473 -25.67 0.85 -29.96
C GLY A 473 -26.21 0.98 -28.54
N TYR A 474 -26.50 2.20 -28.05
CA TYR A 474 -27.12 2.32 -26.71
C TYR A 474 -28.55 1.84 -26.68
N ASP A 475 -29.33 2.15 -27.75
CA ASP A 475 -30.75 1.87 -27.86
C ASP A 475 -31.11 0.85 -28.95
N LYS A 476 -30.10 0.37 -29.71
CA LYS A 476 -30.24 -0.54 -30.82
C LYS A 476 -29.35 -1.76 -30.70
N LEU A 477 -29.78 -2.91 -31.15
CA LEU A 477 -29.01 -4.16 -31.23
C LEU A 477 -28.69 -4.54 -32.68
N SER A 478 -29.26 -3.83 -33.66
CA SER A 478 -28.97 -4.02 -35.09
C SER A 478 -28.99 -2.70 -35.83
N ASN A 479 -28.15 -2.56 -36.85
CA ASN A 479 -28.06 -1.39 -37.71
C ASN A 479 -27.43 -1.75 -39.03
N ASP A 480 -27.86 -1.08 -40.10
CA ASP A 480 -27.19 -1.14 -41.40
C ASP A 480 -26.03 -0.13 -41.40
N SER A 481 -24.92 -0.53 -41.99
CA SER A 481 -23.68 0.25 -41.96
C SER A 481 -22.83 -0.05 -43.20
N LYS A 482 -21.80 0.76 -43.41
CA LYS A 482 -20.86 0.60 -44.52
C LYS A 482 -19.49 0.13 -44.01
N VAL A 483 -18.93 -0.90 -44.61
CA VAL A 483 -17.58 -1.35 -44.32
C VAL A 483 -16.59 -0.31 -44.83
N THR A 484 -15.77 0.23 -43.94
CA THR A 484 -14.76 1.24 -44.28
C THR A 484 -13.37 0.63 -44.45
N VAL A 485 -13.00 -0.35 -43.63
CA VAL A 485 -11.70 -1.04 -43.67
C VAL A 485 -11.85 -2.49 -43.28
N LEU A 486 -11.10 -3.34 -43.95
CA LEU A 486 -10.89 -4.74 -43.61
C LEU A 486 -9.41 -4.99 -43.36
N THR A 487 -9.06 -5.76 -42.34
CA THR A 487 -7.67 -6.21 -42.09
C THR A 487 -7.60 -7.69 -41.79
N THR A 488 -6.51 -8.31 -42.15
CA THR A 488 -6.04 -9.56 -41.52
C THR A 488 -5.21 -9.24 -40.29
N GLU A 489 -4.50 -10.21 -39.71
CA GLU A 489 -3.53 -9.95 -38.61
C GLU A 489 -2.29 -9.16 -39.11
N GLU A 490 -1.98 -9.23 -40.42
CA GLU A 490 -0.74 -8.69 -40.97
C GLU A 490 -0.96 -7.44 -41.85
N ASP A 491 -2.04 -7.36 -42.63
CA ASP A 491 -2.27 -6.30 -43.60
C ASP A 491 -3.72 -5.80 -43.67
N VAL A 492 -3.87 -4.58 -44.23
CA VAL A 492 -5.14 -4.03 -44.70
C VAL A 492 -5.49 -4.68 -46.03
N VAL A 493 -6.69 -5.23 -46.19
CA VAL A 493 -7.14 -6.01 -47.34
C VAL A 493 -8.44 -5.43 -47.92
N GLU A 494 -8.71 -5.70 -49.21
CA GLU A 494 -9.91 -5.26 -49.87
C GLU A 494 -11.09 -6.21 -49.63
N ALA A 495 -10.84 -7.47 -49.27
CA ALA A 495 -11.86 -8.47 -49.03
C ALA A 495 -11.40 -9.52 -48.01
N LEU A 496 -12.34 -10.10 -47.25
CA LEU A 496 -12.20 -11.28 -46.40
C LEU A 496 -13.06 -12.40 -46.98
N SER A 497 -12.51 -13.61 -47.14
CA SER A 497 -13.16 -14.80 -47.66
C SER A 497 -13.47 -15.80 -46.55
N GLU A 498 -14.31 -16.78 -46.82
CA GLU A 498 -14.66 -17.82 -45.86
C GLU A 498 -13.46 -18.50 -45.23
N GLY A 499 -13.40 -18.56 -43.94
CA GLY A 499 -12.28 -19.05 -43.11
C GLY A 499 -11.27 -18.00 -42.69
N ASP A 500 -11.27 -16.81 -43.30
CA ASP A 500 -10.33 -15.74 -42.97
C ASP A 500 -10.66 -15.15 -41.58
N LYS A 501 -9.61 -14.95 -40.79
CA LYS A 501 -9.64 -14.17 -39.55
C LYS A 501 -9.22 -12.74 -39.83
N GLY A 502 -9.93 -11.79 -39.24
CA GLY A 502 -9.61 -10.40 -39.47
C GLY A 502 -10.38 -9.43 -38.60
N THR A 503 -10.26 -8.16 -38.95
CA THR A 503 -10.99 -7.08 -38.29
C THR A 503 -11.78 -6.29 -39.32
N VAL A 504 -13.07 -6.09 -39.05
CA VAL A 504 -13.97 -5.29 -39.84
C VAL A 504 -14.17 -3.95 -39.14
N ILE A 505 -13.96 -2.84 -39.82
CA ILE A 505 -14.23 -1.47 -39.36
C ILE A 505 -15.36 -0.89 -40.22
N VAL A 506 -16.33 -0.27 -39.59
CA VAL A 506 -17.50 0.32 -40.22
C VAL A 506 -17.65 1.79 -39.83
N ASP A 507 -18.43 2.57 -40.59
CA ASP A 507 -18.72 3.98 -40.31
C ASP A 507 -19.60 4.16 -39.04
N GLN A 508 -20.65 3.32 -38.85
CA GLN A 508 -21.49 3.32 -37.68
C GLN A 508 -21.62 1.90 -37.11
N THR A 509 -21.57 1.74 -35.81
CA THR A 509 -21.67 0.41 -35.18
C THR A 509 -22.60 0.39 -33.96
N VAL A 510 -23.33 -0.71 -33.83
CA VAL A 510 -24.10 -1.06 -32.62
C VAL A 510 -23.27 -1.87 -31.61
N PHE A 511 -22.07 -2.30 -31.97
CA PHE A 511 -21.19 -3.09 -31.11
C PHE A 511 -20.43 -2.19 -30.15
N TYR A 512 -20.58 -2.43 -28.85
CA TYR A 512 -19.79 -1.76 -27.82
C TYR A 512 -18.35 -2.31 -27.83
N ALA A 513 -17.38 -1.43 -27.95
CA ALA A 513 -15.97 -1.81 -27.88
C ALA A 513 -15.49 -1.91 -26.43
N THR A 514 -14.60 -2.85 -26.15
CA THR A 514 -13.97 -3.01 -24.82
C THR A 514 -13.44 -1.69 -24.30
N MET A 515 -14.02 -1.16 -23.25
CA MET A 515 -13.67 0.11 -22.63
C MET A 515 -14.27 0.22 -21.23
N GLY A 516 -13.57 0.96 -20.31
CA GLY A 516 -14.09 1.22 -18.96
C GLY A 516 -14.30 -0.04 -18.10
N GLY A 517 -13.63 -1.14 -18.42
CA GLY A 517 -13.77 -2.41 -17.73
C GLY A 517 -14.90 -3.30 -18.25
N GLN A 518 -15.75 -2.82 -19.18
CA GLN A 518 -16.76 -3.65 -19.85
C GLN A 518 -16.15 -4.35 -21.06
N GLU A 519 -16.39 -5.65 -21.19
CA GLU A 519 -15.98 -6.47 -22.35
C GLU A 519 -16.76 -6.07 -23.61
N GLY A 520 -16.10 -6.19 -24.75
CA GLY A 520 -16.68 -5.86 -26.06
C GLY A 520 -17.73 -6.86 -26.50
N ASP A 521 -18.71 -6.37 -27.24
CA ASP A 521 -19.81 -7.20 -27.76
C ASP A 521 -19.37 -8.24 -28.77
N LYS A 522 -20.18 -9.27 -28.89
CA LYS A 522 -20.15 -10.33 -29.90
C LYS A 522 -21.39 -10.30 -30.78
N GLY A 523 -21.35 -10.98 -31.92
CA GLY A 523 -22.51 -11.07 -32.81
C GLY A 523 -22.10 -11.36 -34.25
N TYR A 524 -22.82 -10.79 -35.20
CA TYR A 524 -22.64 -11.07 -36.61
C TYR A 524 -22.71 -9.79 -37.45
N ILE A 525 -21.89 -9.78 -38.52
CA ILE A 525 -21.94 -8.79 -39.60
C ILE A 525 -22.33 -9.56 -40.84
N THR A 526 -23.46 -9.22 -41.45
CA THR A 526 -24.02 -10.00 -42.58
C THR A 526 -24.23 -9.15 -43.83
N THR A 527 -24.05 -9.75 -44.99
CA THR A 527 -24.46 -9.26 -46.29
C THR A 527 -25.37 -10.28 -46.96
N SER A 528 -25.87 -9.99 -48.20
CA SER A 528 -26.56 -11.01 -49.00
C SER A 528 -25.66 -12.22 -49.38
N GLU A 529 -24.34 -12.01 -49.33
CA GLU A 529 -23.35 -12.97 -49.88
C GLU A 529 -22.38 -13.50 -48.82
N GLY A 530 -22.40 -12.96 -47.61
CA GLY A 530 -21.42 -13.32 -46.61
C GLY A 530 -21.88 -13.11 -45.18
N GLU A 531 -21.23 -13.86 -44.24
CA GLU A 531 -21.47 -13.78 -42.81
C GLU A 531 -20.09 -13.76 -42.08
N PHE A 532 -19.85 -12.69 -41.35
CA PHE A 532 -18.70 -12.55 -40.47
C PHE A 532 -19.12 -12.64 -39.01
N LYS A 533 -18.57 -13.59 -38.26
CA LYS A 533 -18.84 -13.77 -36.84
C LYS A 533 -17.86 -12.90 -36.04
N VAL A 534 -18.39 -11.99 -35.26
CA VAL A 534 -17.63 -11.12 -34.35
C VAL A 534 -17.41 -11.83 -33.03
N ASP A 535 -16.17 -12.15 -32.72
CA ASP A 535 -15.76 -12.79 -31.47
C ASP A 535 -15.47 -11.78 -30.35
N THR A 536 -15.04 -10.56 -30.68
CA THR A 536 -14.87 -9.43 -29.77
C THR A 536 -14.84 -8.10 -30.53
N THR A 537 -15.16 -7.02 -29.84
CA THR A 537 -15.10 -5.65 -30.36
C THR A 537 -14.09 -4.82 -29.57
N ILE A 538 -13.16 -4.17 -30.26
CA ILE A 538 -12.05 -3.43 -29.65
C ILE A 538 -12.05 -1.96 -30.07
N LYS A 539 -11.57 -1.09 -29.18
CA LYS A 539 -11.35 0.32 -29.48
C LYS A 539 -9.96 0.53 -30.06
N LEU A 540 -9.87 1.16 -31.21
CA LEU A 540 -8.62 1.49 -31.91
C LEU A 540 -8.29 2.98 -31.78
N LYS A 541 -7.02 3.34 -32.08
CA LYS A 541 -6.59 4.75 -32.10
C LYS A 541 -7.39 5.57 -33.11
N GLY A 542 -7.62 6.85 -32.80
CA GLY A 542 -8.31 7.77 -33.71
C GLY A 542 -9.82 7.58 -33.80
N GLY A 543 -10.45 6.99 -32.76
CA GLY A 543 -11.92 6.86 -32.71
C GLY A 543 -12.51 5.72 -33.56
N LYS A 544 -11.68 4.78 -33.99
CA LYS A 544 -12.11 3.60 -34.77
C LYS A 544 -12.58 2.50 -33.82
N ILE A 545 -13.55 1.70 -34.29
CA ILE A 545 -14.04 0.49 -33.61
C ILE A 545 -13.80 -0.71 -34.52
N GLY A 546 -12.99 -1.67 -34.04
CA GLY A 546 -12.64 -2.90 -34.77
C GLY A 546 -13.45 -4.09 -34.29
N HIS A 547 -14.15 -4.74 -35.22
CA HIS A 547 -14.89 -5.99 -34.97
C HIS A 547 -13.98 -7.16 -35.33
N VAL A 548 -13.38 -7.79 -34.34
CA VAL A 548 -12.44 -8.91 -34.54
C VAL A 548 -13.18 -10.22 -34.60
N GLY A 549 -12.92 -11.04 -35.62
CA GLY A 549 -13.63 -12.28 -35.76
C GLY A 549 -13.21 -13.11 -36.99
N THR A 550 -14.12 -13.94 -37.46
CA THR A 550 -13.85 -14.88 -38.57
C THR A 550 -14.99 -14.84 -39.60
N MET A 551 -14.64 -14.87 -40.86
CA MET A 551 -15.58 -15.02 -41.95
C MET A 551 -16.11 -16.44 -41.97
N THR A 552 -17.39 -16.63 -41.63
CA THR A 552 -18.00 -17.96 -41.47
C THR A 552 -18.64 -18.48 -42.77
N LYS A 553 -19.02 -17.57 -43.68
CA LYS A 553 -19.59 -17.90 -45.00
C LYS A 553 -19.30 -16.81 -46.01
N GLY A 554 -19.03 -17.20 -47.23
CA GLY A 554 -18.95 -16.31 -48.37
C GLY A 554 -17.81 -15.30 -48.32
N MET A 555 -18.08 -14.04 -48.65
CA MET A 555 -17.08 -12.99 -48.76
C MET A 555 -17.64 -11.64 -48.29
N LEU A 556 -16.76 -10.81 -47.73
CA LEU A 556 -17.01 -9.40 -47.35
C LEU A 556 -15.97 -8.50 -47.96
N LYS A 557 -16.38 -7.35 -48.57
CA LYS A 557 -15.49 -6.39 -49.25
C LYS A 557 -15.57 -5.02 -48.60
N ALA A 558 -14.49 -4.26 -48.69
CA ALA A 558 -14.48 -2.86 -48.35
C ALA A 558 -15.47 -2.09 -49.22
N GLY A 559 -16.29 -1.26 -48.61
CA GLY A 559 -17.37 -0.53 -49.26
C GLY A 559 -18.73 -1.23 -49.24
N ASP A 560 -18.83 -2.49 -48.83
CA ASP A 560 -20.10 -3.22 -48.75
C ASP A 560 -21.04 -2.59 -47.72
N THR A 561 -22.35 -2.66 -48.02
CA THR A 561 -23.39 -2.38 -47.04
C THR A 561 -23.66 -3.66 -46.26
N VAL A 562 -23.62 -3.58 -44.96
CA VAL A 562 -23.73 -4.71 -44.04
C VAL A 562 -24.79 -4.45 -43.00
N THR A 563 -25.44 -5.50 -42.52
CA THR A 563 -26.28 -5.45 -41.32
C THR A 563 -25.49 -5.99 -40.15
N LEU A 564 -25.30 -5.16 -39.14
CA LEU A 564 -24.69 -5.50 -37.87
C LEU A 564 -25.77 -6.01 -36.90
N THR A 565 -25.50 -7.13 -36.23
CA THR A 565 -26.43 -7.69 -35.23
C THR A 565 -25.64 -8.15 -34.03
N VAL A 566 -25.85 -7.48 -32.90
CA VAL A 566 -25.22 -7.81 -31.61
C VAL A 566 -25.92 -9.02 -31.01
N ASP A 567 -25.17 -9.92 -30.37
CA ASP A 567 -25.73 -10.99 -29.55
C ASP A 567 -26.49 -10.36 -28.37
N SER A 568 -27.80 -10.46 -28.46
CA SER A 568 -28.73 -9.81 -27.54
C SER A 568 -28.64 -10.36 -26.11
N GLU A 569 -28.40 -11.68 -25.98
CA GLU A 569 -28.28 -12.33 -24.67
C GLU A 569 -26.95 -11.94 -24.01
N TYR A 570 -25.86 -12.00 -24.76
CA TYR A 570 -24.54 -11.56 -24.31
C TYR A 570 -24.55 -10.10 -23.82
N ARG A 571 -25.12 -9.18 -24.62
CA ARG A 571 -25.26 -7.76 -24.26
C ARG A 571 -26.16 -7.58 -23.03
N ALA A 572 -27.29 -8.27 -22.96
CA ALA A 572 -28.22 -8.14 -21.84
C ALA A 572 -27.57 -8.58 -20.51
N ASP A 573 -26.87 -9.71 -20.51
CA ASP A 573 -26.22 -10.22 -19.30
C ASP A 573 -25.03 -9.31 -18.90
N THR A 574 -24.27 -8.78 -19.86
CA THR A 574 -23.25 -7.74 -19.60
C THR A 574 -23.85 -6.48 -19.00
N CYS A 575 -24.98 -5.97 -19.51
CA CYS A 575 -25.68 -4.80 -18.98
C CYS A 575 -26.13 -4.99 -17.53
N LYS A 576 -26.61 -6.20 -17.16
CA LYS A 576 -26.99 -6.55 -15.78
C LYS A 576 -25.80 -6.43 -14.84
N ASN A 577 -24.69 -7.07 -15.20
CA ASN A 577 -23.45 -7.03 -14.40
C ASN A 577 -22.89 -5.61 -14.31
N HIS A 578 -22.92 -4.81 -15.38
CA HIS A 578 -22.43 -3.43 -15.35
C HIS A 578 -23.30 -2.52 -14.48
N SER A 579 -24.62 -2.62 -14.60
CA SER A 579 -25.52 -1.83 -13.75
C SER A 579 -25.45 -2.24 -12.28
N ALA A 580 -25.27 -3.56 -12.00
CA ALA A 580 -25.01 -4.05 -10.65
C ALA A 580 -23.70 -3.52 -10.06
N THR A 581 -22.68 -3.26 -10.90
CA THR A 581 -21.41 -2.67 -10.45
C THR A 581 -21.61 -1.26 -9.87
N HIS A 582 -22.45 -0.42 -10.46
CA HIS A 582 -22.79 0.91 -9.93
C HIS A 582 -23.56 0.82 -8.61
N LEU A 583 -24.51 -0.12 -8.50
CA LEU A 583 -25.20 -0.36 -7.23
C LEU A 583 -24.23 -0.84 -6.15
N LEU A 584 -23.33 -1.76 -6.50
CA LEU A 584 -22.28 -2.28 -5.60
C LEU A 584 -21.36 -1.17 -5.10
N GLN A 585 -20.84 -0.31 -5.99
CA GLN A 585 -19.98 0.81 -5.61
C GLN A 585 -20.67 1.71 -4.59
N LYS A 586 -21.92 2.09 -4.84
CA LYS A 586 -22.67 2.92 -3.91
C LYS A 586 -22.97 2.22 -2.59
N ALA A 587 -23.32 0.95 -2.62
CA ALA A 587 -23.56 0.13 -1.43
C ALA A 587 -22.29 0.02 -0.56
N LEU A 588 -21.14 -0.26 -1.19
CA LEU A 588 -19.85 -0.30 -0.50
C LEU A 588 -19.53 1.04 0.18
N ARG A 589 -19.73 2.18 -0.49
CA ARG A 589 -19.54 3.49 0.11
C ARG A 589 -20.50 3.75 1.27
N THR A 590 -21.71 3.24 1.18
CA THR A 590 -22.73 3.38 2.25
C THR A 590 -22.34 2.58 3.49
N VAL A 591 -21.81 1.37 3.32
CA VAL A 591 -21.49 0.46 4.44
C VAL A 591 -20.09 0.74 5.01
N LEU A 592 -19.09 0.96 4.15
CA LEU A 592 -17.69 1.07 4.54
C LEU A 592 -17.22 2.52 4.68
N GLY A 593 -17.88 3.46 4.00
CA GLY A 593 -17.53 4.89 4.04
C GLY A 593 -17.02 5.47 2.71
N ASN A 594 -16.87 6.79 2.69
CA ASN A 594 -16.55 7.56 1.48
C ASN A 594 -15.13 7.34 0.91
N HIS A 595 -14.25 6.67 1.65
CA HIS A 595 -12.91 6.30 1.19
C HIS A 595 -12.91 5.19 0.13
N VAL A 596 -14.05 4.50 -0.06
CA VAL A 596 -14.19 3.49 -1.11
C VAL A 596 -14.17 4.17 -2.47
N GLU A 597 -13.11 3.90 -3.24
CA GLU A 597 -12.89 4.37 -4.60
C GLU A 597 -12.59 3.19 -5.50
N GLN A 598 -13.09 3.22 -6.72
CA GLN A 598 -12.76 2.22 -7.73
C GLN A 598 -11.26 2.28 -8.09
N LYS A 599 -10.59 1.13 -8.06
CA LYS A 599 -9.21 0.94 -8.54
C LYS A 599 -9.13 0.05 -9.77
N GLY A 600 -10.19 -0.67 -10.07
CA GLY A 600 -10.35 -1.47 -11.26
C GLY A 600 -11.77 -2.01 -11.35
N SER A 601 -12.20 -2.30 -12.57
CA SER A 601 -13.48 -2.95 -12.85
C SER A 601 -13.31 -3.89 -14.03
N TYR A 602 -14.05 -4.97 -14.02
CA TYR A 602 -14.18 -5.89 -15.16
C TYR A 602 -15.58 -6.45 -15.16
N VAL A 603 -16.23 -6.37 -16.30
CA VAL A 603 -17.63 -6.78 -16.48
C VAL A 603 -17.75 -7.58 -17.77
N ASP A 604 -18.22 -8.81 -17.65
CA ASP A 604 -18.56 -9.71 -18.73
C ASP A 604 -19.98 -10.30 -18.51
N PRO A 605 -20.53 -11.16 -19.39
CA PRO A 605 -21.84 -11.78 -19.19
C PRO A 605 -21.91 -12.72 -17.97
N GLU A 606 -20.79 -13.30 -17.56
CA GLU A 606 -20.75 -14.31 -16.52
C GLU A 606 -20.67 -13.71 -15.12
N ARG A 607 -19.90 -12.59 -14.97
CA ARG A 607 -19.62 -11.98 -13.68
C ARG A 607 -19.26 -10.51 -13.78
N LEU A 608 -19.25 -9.87 -12.63
CA LEU A 608 -18.58 -8.60 -12.44
C LEU A 608 -17.45 -8.76 -11.42
N ARG A 609 -16.39 -7.96 -11.59
CA ARG A 609 -15.27 -7.82 -10.68
C ARG A 609 -15.07 -6.35 -10.38
N PHE A 610 -14.98 -6.02 -9.10
CA PHE A 610 -14.80 -4.66 -8.63
C PHE A 610 -13.65 -4.57 -7.63
N ASP A 611 -12.61 -3.83 -8.00
CA ASP A 611 -11.44 -3.56 -7.16
C ASP A 611 -11.59 -2.17 -6.54
N PHE A 612 -11.48 -2.07 -5.22
CA PHE A 612 -11.76 -0.83 -4.50
C PHE A 612 -10.79 -0.61 -3.33
N THR A 613 -10.65 0.65 -2.93
CA THR A 613 -9.82 1.01 -1.77
C THR A 613 -10.50 0.61 -0.47
N HIS A 614 -9.85 -0.26 0.29
CA HIS A 614 -10.21 -0.55 1.67
C HIS A 614 -9.03 -1.20 2.40
N PHE A 615 -8.86 -0.91 3.68
CA PHE A 615 -7.65 -1.21 4.45
C PHE A 615 -7.65 -2.57 5.14
N GLN A 616 -8.81 -3.24 5.23
CA GLN A 616 -9.00 -4.55 5.87
C GLN A 616 -9.90 -5.47 5.04
N SER A 617 -9.99 -6.76 5.41
CA SER A 617 -11.00 -7.66 4.87
C SER A 617 -12.38 -7.24 5.36
N MET A 618 -13.37 -7.34 4.48
CA MET A 618 -14.75 -7.14 4.89
C MET A 618 -15.21 -8.28 5.80
N THR A 619 -16.02 -7.94 6.79
CA THR A 619 -16.67 -8.94 7.63
C THR A 619 -17.84 -9.56 6.88
N GLU A 620 -18.26 -10.76 7.30
CA GLU A 620 -19.46 -11.42 6.72
C GLU A 620 -20.72 -10.56 6.85
N GLU A 621 -20.81 -9.79 7.94
CA GLU A 621 -21.91 -8.86 8.17
C GLU A 621 -21.87 -7.65 7.21
N GLU A 622 -20.70 -7.11 6.94
CA GLU A 622 -20.52 -6.01 5.97
C GLU A 622 -20.83 -6.49 4.55
N ILE A 623 -20.35 -7.68 4.15
CA ILE A 623 -20.65 -8.30 2.87
C ILE A 623 -22.16 -8.49 2.72
N LYS A 624 -22.80 -9.04 3.76
CA LYS A 624 -24.25 -9.25 3.74
C LYS A 624 -25.02 -7.94 3.61
N LYS A 625 -24.66 -6.90 4.37
CA LYS A 625 -25.30 -5.58 4.27
C LYS A 625 -25.18 -4.98 2.87
N VAL A 626 -24.00 -5.07 2.26
CA VAL A 626 -23.79 -4.59 0.88
C VAL A 626 -24.69 -5.36 -0.09
N GLU A 627 -24.74 -6.66 0.01
CA GLU A 627 -25.57 -7.55 -0.82
C GLU A 627 -27.07 -7.24 -0.64
N ASP A 628 -27.51 -7.06 0.61
CA ASP A 628 -28.88 -6.71 0.96
C ASP A 628 -29.29 -5.36 0.33
N ILE A 629 -28.43 -4.33 0.44
CA ILE A 629 -28.68 -3.00 -0.18
C ILE A 629 -28.80 -3.13 -1.69
N VAL A 630 -27.89 -3.85 -2.36
CA VAL A 630 -27.93 -4.00 -3.82
C VAL A 630 -29.23 -4.70 -4.25
N ASN A 631 -29.61 -5.79 -3.59
CA ASN A 631 -30.85 -6.52 -3.91
C ASN A 631 -32.11 -5.70 -3.58
N GLU A 632 -32.09 -4.87 -2.53
CA GLU A 632 -33.17 -3.91 -2.24
C GLU A 632 -33.36 -2.93 -3.40
N LYS A 633 -32.26 -2.32 -3.91
CA LYS A 633 -32.34 -1.39 -5.05
C LYS A 633 -32.72 -2.07 -6.36
N ILE A 634 -32.45 -3.35 -6.52
CA ILE A 634 -32.97 -4.17 -7.61
C ILE A 634 -34.49 -4.33 -7.48
N ALA A 635 -34.97 -4.67 -6.29
CA ALA A 635 -36.40 -4.89 -6.01
C ALA A 635 -37.24 -3.60 -6.11
N GLU A 636 -36.64 -2.42 -5.84
CA GLU A 636 -37.29 -1.11 -6.02
C GLU A 636 -37.60 -0.79 -7.47
N ALA A 637 -37.07 -1.52 -8.44
CA ALA A 637 -37.33 -1.34 -9.87
C ALA A 637 -37.06 0.10 -10.36
N ILE A 638 -35.90 0.64 -10.00
CA ILE A 638 -35.52 2.04 -10.28
C ILE A 638 -35.19 2.20 -11.77
N PRO A 639 -35.75 3.21 -12.46
CA PRO A 639 -35.34 3.54 -13.82
C PRO A 639 -33.86 3.93 -13.88
N VAL A 640 -33.17 3.46 -14.92
CA VAL A 640 -31.78 3.81 -15.20
C VAL A 640 -31.76 4.82 -16.34
N GLU A 641 -31.48 6.07 -16.05
CA GLU A 641 -31.47 7.16 -17.00
C GLU A 641 -30.05 7.55 -17.38
N THR A 642 -29.86 7.93 -18.63
CA THR A 642 -28.60 8.47 -19.13
C THR A 642 -28.77 9.92 -19.55
N LYS A 643 -27.85 10.79 -19.10
CA LYS A 643 -27.87 12.21 -19.45
C LYS A 643 -26.50 12.64 -19.98
N ILE A 644 -26.49 13.35 -21.10
CA ILE A 644 -25.27 13.95 -21.65
C ILE A 644 -25.27 15.41 -21.23
N MET A 645 -24.23 15.84 -20.53
CA MET A 645 -24.11 17.20 -20.00
C MET A 645 -22.63 17.63 -19.95
N THR A 646 -22.37 18.89 -19.65
CA THR A 646 -21.00 19.37 -19.42
C THR A 646 -20.43 18.81 -18.13
N ILE A 647 -19.10 18.78 -18.01
CA ILE A 647 -18.44 18.32 -16.78
C ILE A 647 -18.89 19.14 -15.57
N GLU A 648 -19.08 20.44 -15.73
CA GLU A 648 -19.49 21.35 -14.66
C GLU A 648 -20.91 21.04 -14.18
N GLU A 649 -21.86 20.88 -15.12
CA GLU A 649 -23.23 20.46 -14.80
C GLU A 649 -23.23 19.10 -14.08
N ALA A 650 -22.44 18.13 -14.57
CA ALA A 650 -22.35 16.79 -13.99
C ALA A 650 -21.80 16.82 -12.55
N LYS A 651 -20.78 17.62 -12.28
CA LYS A 651 -20.25 17.83 -10.92
C LYS A 651 -21.31 18.44 -9.99
N ASN A 652 -22.09 19.42 -10.49
CA ASN A 652 -23.16 20.06 -9.71
C ASN A 652 -24.31 19.09 -9.36
N THR A 653 -24.51 18.01 -10.12
CA THR A 653 -25.48 16.96 -9.77
C THR A 653 -24.98 16.00 -8.68
N GLY A 654 -23.73 16.13 -8.23
CA GLY A 654 -23.08 15.19 -7.31
C GLY A 654 -22.65 13.89 -7.96
N ALA A 655 -22.58 13.82 -9.30
CA ALA A 655 -22.15 12.62 -10.01
C ALA A 655 -20.67 12.34 -9.77
N MET A 656 -20.35 11.06 -9.51
CA MET A 656 -18.98 10.61 -9.30
C MET A 656 -18.26 10.43 -10.64
N ALA A 657 -17.05 10.99 -10.72
CA ALA A 657 -16.12 10.75 -11.82
C ALA A 657 -15.02 9.78 -11.37
N LEU A 658 -14.53 8.93 -12.25
CA LEU A 658 -13.36 8.10 -11.99
C LEU A 658 -12.10 8.97 -11.96
N PHE A 659 -11.28 8.81 -10.92
CA PHE A 659 -10.01 9.52 -10.80
C PHE A 659 -9.03 9.05 -11.88
N GLY A 660 -8.46 10.02 -12.62
CA GLY A 660 -7.39 9.77 -13.61
C GLY A 660 -7.85 9.59 -15.05
N GLU A 661 -9.14 9.62 -15.36
CA GLU A 661 -9.61 9.64 -16.75
C GLU A 661 -9.71 11.07 -17.31
N LYS A 662 -9.28 11.21 -18.57
CA LYS A 662 -9.46 12.47 -19.32
C LYS A 662 -10.83 12.47 -19.97
N TYR A 663 -11.70 13.32 -19.48
CA TYR A 663 -13.03 13.50 -20.05
C TYR A 663 -13.03 14.64 -21.09
N GLY A 664 -13.86 14.50 -22.14
CA GLY A 664 -14.11 15.58 -23.10
C GLY A 664 -14.98 16.68 -22.47
N GLU A 665 -15.33 17.74 -23.25
CA GLU A 665 -16.20 18.83 -22.78
C GLU A 665 -17.58 18.35 -22.32
N LYS A 666 -18.09 17.26 -22.89
CA LYS A 666 -19.36 16.63 -22.51
C LYS A 666 -19.12 15.22 -22.00
N VAL A 667 -19.82 14.84 -20.95
CA VAL A 667 -19.77 13.53 -20.30
C VAL A 667 -21.15 12.90 -20.27
N ARG A 668 -21.15 11.54 -20.32
CA ARG A 668 -22.33 10.72 -20.14
C ARG A 668 -22.45 10.35 -18.67
N VAL A 669 -23.56 10.73 -18.03
CA VAL A 669 -23.86 10.44 -16.64
C VAL A 669 -24.98 9.40 -16.59
N VAL A 670 -24.73 8.26 -15.95
CA VAL A 670 -25.73 7.23 -15.67
C VAL A 670 -26.31 7.49 -14.29
N CYS A 671 -27.63 7.63 -14.24
CA CYS A 671 -28.39 7.90 -13.02
C CYS A 671 -29.30 6.72 -12.71
N ILE A 672 -29.13 6.10 -11.55
CA ILE A 672 -30.02 5.09 -10.99
C ILE A 672 -30.84 5.77 -9.89
N GLY A 673 -31.90 6.48 -10.29
CA GLY A 673 -32.64 7.35 -9.40
C GLY A 673 -31.72 8.37 -8.72
N ASP A 674 -31.93 8.57 -7.42
CA ASP A 674 -31.05 9.37 -6.57
C ASP A 674 -30.00 8.51 -5.84
N PHE A 675 -30.01 7.19 -6.01
CA PHE A 675 -29.12 6.29 -5.31
C PHE A 675 -27.69 6.35 -5.86
N SER A 676 -27.49 6.24 -7.19
CA SER A 676 -26.18 6.34 -7.82
C SER A 676 -26.22 7.27 -9.03
N LYS A 677 -25.22 8.17 -9.15
CA LYS A 677 -24.98 9.04 -10.29
C LYS A 677 -23.48 9.00 -10.61
N GLU A 678 -23.11 8.43 -11.76
CA GLU A 678 -21.72 8.18 -12.11
C GLU A 678 -21.43 8.48 -13.58
N PHE A 679 -20.20 8.95 -13.86
CA PHE A 679 -19.72 9.11 -15.23
C PHE A 679 -19.46 7.71 -15.80
N CYS A 680 -20.22 7.33 -16.81
CA CYS A 680 -20.07 6.00 -17.41
C CYS A 680 -20.45 5.99 -18.90
N GLY A 681 -19.52 5.46 -19.72
CA GLY A 681 -19.71 5.25 -21.16
C GLY A 681 -20.28 3.87 -21.52
N GLY A 682 -20.50 2.99 -20.54
CA GLY A 682 -20.94 1.61 -20.79
C GLY A 682 -22.42 1.43 -21.09
N THR A 683 -22.80 0.19 -21.36
CA THR A 683 -24.20 -0.18 -21.61
C THR A 683 -24.87 -0.69 -20.33
N HIS A 684 -26.12 -0.33 -20.11
CA HIS A 684 -26.86 -0.59 -18.89
C HIS A 684 -28.27 -1.13 -19.15
N VAL A 685 -28.86 -1.69 -18.10
CA VAL A 685 -30.27 -2.05 -18.10
C VAL A 685 -31.15 -0.79 -18.06
N ALA A 686 -32.34 -0.85 -18.61
CA ALA A 686 -33.29 0.27 -18.54
C ALA A 686 -33.94 0.43 -17.15
N ASN A 687 -33.94 -0.65 -16.35
CA ASN A 687 -34.50 -0.66 -15.01
C ASN A 687 -33.75 -1.66 -14.14
N THR A 688 -33.53 -1.32 -12.85
CA THR A 688 -32.76 -2.19 -11.94
C THR A 688 -33.41 -3.57 -11.75
N ALA A 689 -34.73 -3.70 -11.86
CA ALA A 689 -35.41 -4.99 -11.81
C ALA A 689 -34.93 -6.00 -12.88
N ASN A 690 -34.36 -5.50 -14.00
CA ASN A 690 -33.81 -6.34 -15.05
C ASN A 690 -32.56 -7.10 -14.62
N ILE A 691 -31.86 -6.66 -13.55
CA ILE A 691 -30.72 -7.34 -12.94
C ILE A 691 -31.17 -8.63 -12.24
N ARG A 692 -32.41 -8.67 -11.75
CA ARG A 692 -33.11 -9.77 -11.04
C ARG A 692 -32.51 -10.09 -9.68
N LEU A 693 -31.34 -10.73 -9.63
CA LEU A 693 -30.65 -11.16 -8.41
C LEU A 693 -29.20 -10.73 -8.46
N PHE A 694 -28.63 -10.47 -7.29
CA PHE A 694 -27.23 -10.17 -7.10
C PHE A 694 -26.64 -11.01 -5.97
N LYS A 695 -25.44 -11.58 -6.17
CA LYS A 695 -24.73 -12.36 -5.16
C LYS A 695 -23.25 -12.09 -5.19
N ILE A 696 -22.65 -11.71 -4.07
CA ILE A 696 -21.19 -11.64 -3.87
C ILE A 696 -20.69 -13.07 -3.66
N VAL A 697 -19.74 -13.51 -4.48
CA VAL A 697 -19.17 -14.87 -4.40
C VAL A 697 -17.80 -14.91 -3.78
N SER A 698 -17.04 -13.82 -3.85
CA SER A 698 -15.75 -13.72 -3.19
C SER A 698 -15.40 -12.28 -2.80
N GLU A 699 -14.66 -12.15 -1.71
CA GLU A 699 -13.97 -10.92 -1.29
C GLU A 699 -12.54 -11.28 -0.93
N SER A 700 -11.56 -10.57 -1.50
CA SER A 700 -10.14 -10.86 -1.32
C SER A 700 -9.25 -9.62 -1.44
N GLY A 701 -8.01 -9.70 -0.91
CA GLY A 701 -6.99 -8.68 -1.11
C GLY A 701 -6.27 -8.86 -2.45
N VAL A 702 -6.08 -7.78 -3.19
CA VAL A 702 -5.33 -7.77 -4.46
C VAL A 702 -3.98 -7.09 -4.29
N ALA A 703 -3.98 -6.01 -3.55
CA ALA A 703 -2.79 -5.24 -3.21
C ALA A 703 -2.98 -4.60 -1.82
N ALA A 704 -1.93 -4.01 -1.28
CA ALA A 704 -2.05 -3.27 -0.03
C ALA A 704 -3.07 -2.14 -0.18
N GLY A 705 -4.08 -2.12 0.67
CA GLY A 705 -5.16 -1.14 0.63
C GLY A 705 -6.16 -1.29 -0.52
N VAL A 706 -6.11 -2.40 -1.29
CA VAL A 706 -7.05 -2.67 -2.38
C VAL A 706 -7.71 -4.03 -2.17
N ARG A 707 -9.03 -4.03 -2.13
CA ARG A 707 -9.87 -5.22 -2.02
C ARG A 707 -10.58 -5.49 -3.34
N ARG A 708 -10.87 -6.74 -3.60
CA ARG A 708 -11.60 -7.23 -4.77
C ARG A 708 -12.87 -7.92 -4.35
N ILE A 709 -13.96 -7.55 -4.97
CA ILE A 709 -15.22 -8.30 -4.95
C ILE A 709 -15.45 -8.91 -6.33
N GLU A 710 -15.86 -10.19 -6.36
CA GLU A 710 -16.46 -10.83 -7.51
C GLU A 710 -17.91 -11.14 -7.19
N ALA A 711 -18.80 -10.80 -8.11
CA ALA A 711 -20.23 -11.00 -7.92
C ALA A 711 -20.92 -11.45 -9.21
N LEU A 712 -22.10 -12.04 -9.05
CA LEU A 712 -22.93 -12.60 -10.10
C LEU A 712 -24.29 -11.91 -10.12
N THR A 713 -24.94 -11.94 -11.28
CA THR A 713 -26.33 -11.51 -11.45
C THR A 713 -27.17 -12.60 -12.12
N ASP A 714 -28.50 -12.50 -11.99
CA ASP A 714 -29.52 -13.30 -12.71
C ASP A 714 -29.22 -14.81 -12.78
N LYS A 715 -29.01 -15.33 -13.99
CA LYS A 715 -28.72 -16.74 -14.28
C LYS A 715 -27.44 -17.23 -13.56
N GLY A 716 -26.44 -16.36 -13.43
CA GLY A 716 -25.21 -16.68 -12.71
C GLY A 716 -25.49 -17.02 -11.24
N VAL A 717 -26.36 -16.26 -10.58
CA VAL A 717 -26.78 -16.50 -9.19
C VAL A 717 -27.54 -17.82 -9.07
N LEU A 718 -28.46 -18.09 -9.99
CA LEU A 718 -29.22 -19.36 -10.00
C LEU A 718 -28.31 -20.57 -10.21
N LYS A 719 -27.35 -20.47 -11.14
CA LYS A 719 -26.33 -21.49 -11.35
C LYS A 719 -25.47 -21.73 -10.10
N PHE A 720 -25.08 -20.67 -9.41
CA PHE A 720 -24.34 -20.75 -8.16
C PHE A 720 -25.14 -21.53 -7.08
N PHE A 721 -26.41 -21.20 -6.88
CA PHE A 721 -27.25 -21.92 -5.91
C PHE A 721 -27.50 -23.37 -6.29
N ASN A 722 -27.75 -23.66 -7.57
CA ASN A 722 -27.93 -25.05 -8.06
C ASN A 722 -26.67 -25.89 -7.83
N ASN A 723 -25.47 -25.29 -8.01
CA ASN A 723 -24.19 -25.96 -7.72
C ASN A 723 -24.04 -26.24 -6.23
N LEU A 724 -24.42 -25.28 -5.36
CA LEU A 724 -24.40 -25.47 -3.91
C LEU A 724 -25.37 -26.56 -3.48
N GLU A 725 -26.59 -26.60 -4.03
CA GLU A 725 -27.57 -27.64 -3.77
C GLU A 725 -27.03 -29.02 -4.15
N THR A 726 -26.41 -29.12 -5.33
CA THR A 726 -25.78 -30.35 -5.80
C THR A 726 -24.67 -30.80 -4.85
N LEU A 727 -23.78 -29.88 -4.46
CA LEU A 727 -22.68 -30.15 -3.52
C LEU A 727 -23.21 -30.64 -2.17
N VAL A 728 -24.24 -29.99 -1.63
CA VAL A 728 -24.87 -30.40 -0.36
C VAL A 728 -25.50 -31.81 -0.50
N LYS A 729 -26.12 -32.09 -1.64
CA LYS A 729 -26.71 -33.42 -1.91
C LYS A 729 -25.63 -34.51 -2.00
N GLU A 730 -24.53 -34.24 -2.71
CA GLU A 730 -23.40 -35.17 -2.80
C GLU A 730 -22.75 -35.40 -1.45
N ALA A 731 -22.52 -34.34 -0.67
CA ALA A 731 -21.97 -34.42 0.68
C ALA A 731 -22.90 -35.22 1.61
N SER A 732 -24.24 -35.04 1.49
CA SER A 732 -25.25 -35.80 2.24
C SER A 732 -25.22 -37.28 1.92
N ILE A 733 -25.06 -37.63 0.65
CA ILE A 733 -24.91 -39.04 0.20
C ILE A 733 -23.63 -39.64 0.77
N ALA A 734 -22.50 -38.92 0.67
CA ALA A 734 -21.21 -39.40 1.18
C ALA A 734 -21.21 -39.61 2.71
N ALA A 735 -21.86 -38.70 3.45
CA ALA A 735 -22.02 -38.81 4.89
C ALA A 735 -23.12 -39.78 5.33
N LYS A 736 -23.91 -40.29 4.41
CA LYS A 736 -25.12 -41.14 4.67
C LYS A 736 -26.08 -40.45 5.64
N ALA A 737 -26.43 -39.20 5.37
CA ALA A 737 -27.29 -38.38 6.20
C ALA A 737 -28.20 -37.48 5.34
N GLU A 738 -29.36 -37.09 5.84
CA GLU A 738 -30.16 -36.06 5.22
C GLU A 738 -29.46 -34.70 5.30
N SER A 739 -29.71 -33.79 4.35
CA SER A 739 -29.07 -32.47 4.27
C SER A 739 -29.21 -31.65 5.55
N THR A 740 -30.36 -31.73 6.21
CA THR A 740 -30.65 -31.08 7.50
C THR A 740 -29.85 -31.65 8.66
N GLN A 741 -29.38 -32.90 8.57
CA GLN A 741 -28.59 -33.60 9.59
C GLN A 741 -27.08 -33.67 9.24
N LEU A 742 -26.66 -33.13 8.09
CA LEU A 742 -25.32 -33.29 7.55
C LEU A 742 -24.21 -32.82 8.53
N VAL A 743 -24.38 -31.65 9.07
CA VAL A 743 -23.40 -31.05 10.03
C VAL A 743 -23.28 -31.92 11.27
N ARG A 744 -24.42 -32.36 11.83
CA ARG A 744 -24.45 -33.27 13.00
C ARG A 744 -23.77 -34.60 12.69
N ARG A 745 -24.01 -35.17 11.51
CA ARG A 745 -23.38 -36.43 11.10
C ARG A 745 -21.86 -36.29 10.95
N ILE A 746 -21.40 -35.20 10.36
CA ILE A 746 -19.94 -34.91 10.26
C ILE A 746 -19.31 -34.82 11.64
N HIS A 747 -19.92 -34.12 12.61
CA HIS A 747 -19.43 -34.11 13.99
C HIS A 747 -19.38 -35.50 14.60
N THR A 748 -20.43 -36.30 14.44
CA THR A 748 -20.49 -37.68 14.92
C THR A 748 -19.36 -38.52 14.30
N MET A 749 -19.15 -38.44 12.99
CA MET A 749 -18.06 -39.15 12.30
C MET A 749 -16.67 -38.74 12.82
N ASN A 750 -16.46 -37.47 13.08
CA ASN A 750 -15.21 -36.99 13.65
C ASN A 750 -14.98 -37.53 15.07
N ASP A 751 -16.02 -37.63 15.87
CA ASP A 751 -15.94 -38.21 17.22
C ASP A 751 -15.74 -39.71 17.16
N GLU A 752 -16.40 -40.43 16.24
CA GLU A 752 -16.17 -41.88 15.97
C GLU A 752 -14.72 -42.12 15.55
N ILE A 753 -14.16 -41.27 14.66
CA ILE A 753 -12.75 -41.38 14.23
C ILE A 753 -11.80 -41.17 15.40
N LYS A 754 -12.02 -40.18 16.27
CA LYS A 754 -11.20 -39.94 17.46
C LYS A 754 -11.25 -41.12 18.43
N ALA A 755 -12.45 -41.69 18.63
CA ALA A 755 -12.63 -42.85 19.49
C ALA A 755 -11.91 -44.08 18.93
N LEU A 756 -12.03 -44.35 17.62
CA LEU A 756 -11.35 -45.46 16.96
C LEU A 756 -9.82 -45.31 16.99
N ILE A 757 -9.30 -44.10 16.82
CA ILE A 757 -7.85 -43.83 16.98
C ILE A 757 -7.41 -44.17 18.40
N SER A 758 -8.11 -43.68 19.42
CA SER A 758 -7.80 -43.97 20.83
C SER A 758 -7.87 -45.45 21.15
N GLU A 759 -8.88 -46.17 20.63
CA GLU A 759 -9.03 -47.62 20.80
C GLU A 759 -7.92 -48.38 20.09
N ASN A 760 -7.56 -47.96 18.87
CA ASN A 760 -6.45 -48.56 18.14
C ASN A 760 -5.12 -48.42 18.91
N ASP A 761 -4.86 -47.21 19.47
CA ASP A 761 -3.67 -46.96 20.26
C ASP A 761 -3.67 -47.79 21.56
N LYS A 762 -4.83 -47.97 22.22
CA LYS A 762 -4.98 -48.82 23.37
C LYS A 762 -4.74 -50.27 23.02
N LEU A 763 -5.35 -50.81 21.94
CA LEU A 763 -5.14 -52.19 21.49
C LEU A 763 -3.69 -52.46 21.10
N LYS A 764 -3.00 -51.50 20.48
CA LYS A 764 -1.58 -51.59 20.19
C LYS A 764 -0.74 -51.69 21.47
N ALA A 765 -1.05 -50.83 22.45
CA ALA A 765 -0.38 -50.88 23.76
C ALA A 765 -0.63 -52.22 24.51
N GLU A 766 -1.86 -52.77 24.44
CA GLU A 766 -2.20 -54.09 25.00
C GLU A 766 -1.45 -55.23 24.28
N LEU A 767 -1.35 -55.17 22.94
CA LEU A 767 -0.58 -56.15 22.16
C LEU A 767 0.92 -56.09 22.51
N ALA A 768 1.45 -54.86 22.63
CA ALA A 768 2.87 -54.68 23.06
C ALA A 768 3.10 -55.18 24.49
N ASN A 769 2.14 -54.98 25.41
CA ASN A 769 2.24 -55.54 26.78
C ASN A 769 2.09 -57.06 26.82
N ASN A 770 1.21 -57.66 26.00
CA ASN A 770 1.03 -59.12 25.93
C ASN A 770 2.22 -59.84 25.28
N ALA A 771 2.95 -59.15 24.37
CA ALA A 771 4.21 -59.66 23.81
C ALA A 771 5.34 -59.69 24.84
N LEU A 772 5.13 -59.14 26.03
CA LEU A 772 6.06 -59.09 27.14
C LEU A 772 5.97 -60.32 28.08
N GLY A 773 5.06 -61.26 27.82
CA GLY A 773 4.92 -62.46 28.71
C GLY A 773 6.27 -63.13 28.98
N ASP A 774 6.68 -63.26 30.23
CA ASP A 774 7.88 -63.92 30.79
C ASP A 774 9.25 -63.49 30.22
N VAL A 775 9.36 -62.27 29.63
CA VAL A 775 10.62 -61.76 29.05
C VAL A 775 11.67 -61.49 30.17
N THR A 776 11.23 -61.20 31.38
CA THR A 776 12.10 -60.93 32.51
C THR A 776 12.91 -62.16 32.97
N ASP A 777 12.51 -63.42 32.57
CA ASP A 777 13.24 -64.64 32.83
C ASP A 777 14.51 -64.77 31.98
N ASN A 778 14.69 -63.95 30.97
CA ASN A 778 15.87 -63.98 30.07
C ASN A 778 16.97 -62.99 30.49
N VAL A 779 17.00 -62.55 31.71
CA VAL A 779 18.07 -61.68 32.23
C VAL A 779 19.37 -62.50 32.40
N VAL A 780 20.45 -62.05 31.75
CA VAL A 780 21.79 -62.66 31.85
C VAL A 780 22.67 -61.70 32.68
N ASP A 781 23.43 -62.26 33.59
CA ASP A 781 24.46 -61.53 34.32
C ASP A 781 25.76 -61.48 33.48
N VAL A 782 26.22 -60.27 33.23
CA VAL A 782 27.45 -59.96 32.48
C VAL A 782 28.40 -59.20 33.42
N LYS A 783 29.38 -59.88 33.98
CA LYS A 783 30.33 -59.21 34.91
C LYS A 783 29.71 -58.47 36.10
N GLY A 784 28.58 -58.91 36.58
CA GLY A 784 27.86 -58.26 37.69
C GLY A 784 26.92 -57.17 37.25
N VAL A 785 26.64 -57.07 35.96
CA VAL A 785 25.62 -56.19 35.36
C VAL A 785 24.53 -57.02 34.69
N LYS A 786 23.28 -56.79 35.03
CA LYS A 786 22.13 -57.46 34.39
C LYS A 786 21.94 -56.98 32.99
N LEU A 787 21.86 -57.87 32.02
CA LEU A 787 21.46 -57.58 30.63
C LEU A 787 20.13 -58.29 30.30
N LEU A 788 19.14 -57.58 29.94
CA LEU A 788 17.93 -58.10 29.32
C LEU A 788 17.97 -57.81 27.83
N ALA A 789 18.23 -58.83 27.01
CA ALA A 789 18.22 -58.70 25.56
C ALA A 789 17.07 -59.55 24.99
N THR A 790 16.13 -58.91 24.34
CA THR A 790 14.89 -59.59 23.88
C THR A 790 14.39 -59.09 22.53
N LYS A 791 13.68 -60.00 21.84
CA LYS A 791 12.96 -59.68 20.62
C LYS A 791 11.48 -59.52 20.92
N VAL A 792 10.86 -58.54 20.29
CA VAL A 792 9.41 -58.34 20.20
C VAL A 792 9.02 -58.21 18.73
N ASP A 793 7.81 -58.54 18.34
CA ASP A 793 7.36 -58.46 16.98
C ASP A 793 6.36 -57.32 16.79
N ASN A 794 6.44 -56.59 15.64
CA ASN A 794 5.52 -55.57 15.21
C ASN A 794 5.36 -54.36 16.18
N VAL A 795 6.42 -53.98 16.88
CA VAL A 795 6.44 -52.81 17.79
C VAL A 795 7.20 -51.67 17.13
N ASP A 796 6.57 -50.47 17.01
CA ASP A 796 7.23 -49.33 16.42
C ASP A 796 8.26 -48.66 17.35
N MET A 797 9.03 -47.69 16.88
CA MET A 797 10.11 -47.06 17.64
C MET A 797 9.62 -46.32 18.90
N ASN A 798 8.44 -45.74 18.88
CA ASN A 798 7.90 -45.04 20.05
C ASN A 798 7.39 -46.04 21.11
N GLU A 799 6.76 -47.10 20.65
CA GLU A 799 6.31 -48.21 21.48
C GLU A 799 7.51 -48.91 22.07
N LEU A 800 8.59 -49.16 21.30
CA LEU A 800 9.85 -49.74 21.79
C LEU A 800 10.50 -48.90 22.88
N ARG A 801 10.40 -47.57 22.77
CA ARG A 801 10.93 -46.66 23.80
C ARG A 801 10.18 -46.82 25.12
N ASN A 802 8.86 -46.81 25.06
CA ASN A 802 8.00 -46.99 26.24
C ASN A 802 8.25 -48.36 26.87
N LEU A 803 8.43 -49.40 26.03
CA LEU A 803 8.72 -50.75 26.43
C LEU A 803 10.11 -50.87 27.10
N GLY A 804 11.11 -50.22 26.51
CA GLY A 804 12.47 -50.18 27.07
C GLY A 804 12.52 -49.50 28.43
N ASP A 805 11.78 -48.37 28.60
CA ASP A 805 11.69 -47.68 29.90
C ASP A 805 11.00 -48.55 30.96
N LYS A 806 9.94 -49.28 30.58
CA LYS A 806 9.23 -50.20 31.48
C LYS A 806 10.15 -51.34 31.92
N LEU A 807 10.78 -52.02 30.96
CA LEU A 807 11.71 -53.14 31.23
C LEU A 807 12.93 -52.69 32.06
N LYS A 808 13.46 -51.49 31.81
CA LYS A 808 14.52 -50.87 32.59
C LYS A 808 14.08 -50.66 34.05
N GLY A 809 12.84 -50.27 34.28
CA GLY A 809 12.25 -50.16 35.64
C GLY A 809 12.11 -51.53 36.31
N GLU A 810 11.72 -52.60 35.58
CA GLU A 810 11.51 -53.94 36.10
C GLU A 810 12.83 -54.64 36.49
N ILE A 811 13.90 -54.50 35.70
CA ILE A 811 15.21 -55.06 36.04
C ILE A 811 15.92 -54.32 37.18
N GLY A 812 15.48 -53.07 37.47
CA GLY A 812 15.99 -52.22 38.55
C GLY A 812 17.38 -51.66 38.31
N SER A 813 18.40 -52.48 38.10
CA SER A 813 19.78 -52.08 37.74
C SER A 813 20.27 -52.94 36.59
N GLY A 814 20.64 -52.36 35.42
CA GLY A 814 21.12 -53.15 34.29
C GLY A 814 20.99 -52.45 32.95
N VAL A 815 21.17 -53.25 31.90
CA VAL A 815 21.02 -52.82 30.50
C VAL A 815 19.85 -53.57 29.86
N VAL A 816 19.02 -52.89 29.14
CA VAL A 816 17.92 -53.45 28.36
C VAL A 816 18.21 -53.23 26.87
N LEU A 817 18.09 -54.27 26.06
CA LEU A 817 18.14 -54.23 24.62
C LEU A 817 16.88 -54.86 24.04
N VAL A 818 16.02 -54.09 23.43
CA VAL A 818 14.81 -54.59 22.78
C VAL A 818 14.92 -54.37 21.27
N VAL A 819 14.62 -55.43 20.54
CA VAL A 819 14.65 -55.44 19.08
C VAL A 819 13.31 -55.85 18.55
N SER A 820 12.77 -55.08 17.59
CA SER A 820 11.51 -55.41 16.95
C SER A 820 11.67 -55.58 15.45
N ALA A 821 11.10 -56.64 14.92
CA ALA A 821 10.94 -56.85 13.49
C ALA A 821 9.54 -56.34 13.05
N LEU A 822 9.50 -55.27 12.30
CA LEU A 822 8.25 -54.77 11.68
C LEU A 822 7.97 -55.45 10.32
N ALA A 823 9.04 -55.85 9.61
CA ALA A 823 8.99 -56.59 8.36
C ALA A 823 10.34 -57.29 8.18
N ALA A 824 10.47 -58.20 7.20
CA ALA A 824 11.73 -58.90 6.92
C ALA A 824 12.90 -57.94 6.64
N ASP A 825 12.64 -56.76 6.11
CA ASP A 825 13.58 -55.70 5.75
C ASP A 825 13.52 -54.45 6.66
N LYS A 826 12.78 -54.57 7.80
CA LYS A 826 12.59 -53.41 8.69
C LYS A 826 12.69 -53.86 10.17
N VAL A 827 13.80 -53.50 10.80
CA VAL A 827 14.07 -53.78 12.20
C VAL A 827 14.26 -52.48 12.95
N ASN A 828 13.62 -52.33 14.11
CA ASN A 828 13.86 -51.28 15.08
C ASN A 828 14.53 -51.85 16.31
N MET A 829 15.41 -51.13 16.96
CA MET A 829 16.04 -51.56 18.21
C MET A 829 16.31 -50.36 19.12
N ILE A 830 16.22 -50.60 20.41
CA ILE A 830 16.56 -49.66 21.47
C ILE A 830 17.38 -50.33 22.55
N ALA A 831 18.40 -49.63 23.03
CA ALA A 831 19.16 -50.02 24.22
C ALA A 831 19.02 -48.92 25.27
N MET A 832 18.80 -49.34 26.52
CA MET A 832 18.74 -48.44 27.68
C MET A 832 19.58 -49.00 28.80
N ALA A 833 20.30 -48.15 29.52
CA ALA A 833 21.11 -48.50 30.67
C ALA A 833 20.73 -47.62 31.87
N THR A 834 20.74 -48.17 33.05
CA THR A 834 20.56 -47.41 34.29
C THR A 834 21.85 -46.66 34.63
N ASP A 835 21.72 -45.52 35.35
CA ASP A 835 22.86 -44.61 35.61
C ASP A 835 23.98 -45.26 36.43
N ASP A 836 23.66 -46.20 37.30
CA ASP A 836 24.61 -46.98 38.13
C ASP A 836 25.46 -47.93 37.30
N VAL A 837 24.91 -48.49 36.21
CA VAL A 837 25.69 -49.37 35.31
C VAL A 837 26.45 -48.58 34.28
N VAL A 838 25.94 -47.41 33.89
CA VAL A 838 26.69 -46.45 33.07
C VAL A 838 27.97 -46.02 33.82
N ALA A 839 27.88 -45.79 35.15
CA ALA A 839 29.01 -45.44 35.96
C ALA A 839 30.05 -46.61 36.06
N LYS A 840 29.65 -47.87 35.79
CA LYS A 840 30.53 -49.07 35.72
C LYS A 840 31.13 -49.31 34.33
N GLY A 841 30.79 -48.42 33.30
CA GLY A 841 31.35 -48.56 31.98
C GLY A 841 30.34 -48.96 30.90
N ALA A 842 29.13 -49.36 31.24
CA ALA A 842 28.10 -49.70 30.24
C ALA A 842 27.69 -48.48 29.44
N HIS A 843 27.57 -48.64 28.13
CA HIS A 843 27.25 -47.53 27.20
C HIS A 843 26.27 -48.02 26.14
N ALA A 844 24.99 -47.66 26.27
CA ALA A 844 23.93 -48.06 25.34
C ALA A 844 24.24 -47.70 23.87
N GLY A 845 24.84 -46.54 23.62
CA GLY A 845 25.23 -46.09 22.29
C GLY A 845 26.28 -47.00 21.63
N ASN A 846 27.28 -47.43 22.39
CA ASN A 846 28.31 -48.34 21.89
C ASN A 846 27.75 -49.75 21.69
N LEU A 847 26.90 -50.26 22.60
CA LEU A 847 26.21 -51.51 22.45
C LEU A 847 25.40 -51.57 21.14
N ILE A 848 24.52 -50.55 20.92
CA ILE A 848 23.73 -50.43 19.70
C ILE A 848 24.61 -50.36 18.45
N LYS A 849 25.68 -49.57 18.47
CA LYS A 849 26.58 -49.38 17.32
C LYS A 849 27.26 -50.72 16.93
N SER A 850 27.64 -51.52 17.90
CA SER A 850 28.28 -52.80 17.65
C SER A 850 27.32 -53.85 17.12
N VAL A 851 26.09 -53.95 17.67
CA VAL A 851 25.14 -54.99 17.28
C VAL A 851 24.28 -54.62 16.06
N ALA A 852 24.07 -53.35 15.76
CA ALA A 852 23.21 -52.92 14.64
C ALA A 852 23.71 -53.37 13.26
N SER A 853 25.02 -53.57 13.09
CA SER A 853 25.62 -54.04 11.85
C SER A 853 25.14 -55.45 11.46
N LEU A 854 24.79 -56.30 12.43
CA LEU A 854 24.31 -57.68 12.23
C LEU A 854 22.94 -57.75 11.57
N VAL A 855 22.16 -56.72 11.72
CA VAL A 855 20.85 -56.56 11.06
C VAL A 855 20.89 -55.59 9.88
N GLY A 856 22.08 -55.30 9.32
CA GLY A 856 22.24 -54.38 8.21
C GLY A 856 21.81 -52.95 8.53
N GLY A 857 22.01 -52.55 9.78
CA GLY A 857 21.58 -51.25 10.30
C GLY A 857 22.71 -50.40 10.85
N GLY A 858 22.37 -49.25 11.31
CA GLY A 858 23.26 -48.32 12.01
C GLY A 858 22.46 -47.42 12.95
N GLY A 859 23.13 -46.95 13.99
CA GLY A 859 22.55 -46.11 14.99
C GLY A 859 23.54 -45.73 16.07
N GLY A 860 23.07 -45.11 17.12
CA GLY A 860 23.87 -44.68 18.26
C GLY A 860 23.02 -43.87 19.23
N GLY A 861 23.67 -43.32 20.22
CA GLY A 861 22.98 -42.55 21.24
C GLY A 861 23.88 -42.20 22.42
N ARG A 862 23.24 -41.82 23.49
CA ARG A 862 23.89 -41.46 24.75
C ARG A 862 24.25 -42.75 25.55
N PRO A 863 25.09 -42.67 26.60
CA PRO A 863 25.41 -43.79 27.44
C PRO A 863 24.18 -44.48 28.05
N ASN A 864 23.15 -43.73 28.41
CA ASN A 864 21.95 -44.24 29.08
C ASN A 864 20.82 -44.64 28.10
N MET A 865 20.87 -44.23 26.83
CA MET A 865 19.86 -44.58 25.83
C MET A 865 20.38 -44.43 24.40
N ALA A 866 20.11 -45.41 23.58
CA ALA A 866 20.43 -45.37 22.15
C ALA A 866 19.39 -46.14 21.33
N GLN A 867 19.29 -45.80 20.06
CA GLN A 867 18.35 -46.43 19.12
C GLN A 867 18.98 -46.62 17.74
N ALA A 868 18.55 -47.66 17.05
CA ALA A 868 18.96 -47.91 15.68
C ALA A 868 17.85 -48.58 14.88
N GLY A 869 17.96 -48.46 13.54
CA GLY A 869 17.18 -49.24 12.60
C GLY A 869 18.05 -50.23 11.85
N GLY A 870 17.45 -51.34 11.35
CA GLY A 870 18.10 -52.33 10.50
C GLY A 870 17.24 -52.74 9.33
N LYS A 871 17.86 -53.40 8.34
CA LYS A 871 17.22 -53.86 7.09
C LYS A 871 17.20 -55.38 6.92
N ASN A 872 17.52 -56.13 7.97
CA ASN A 872 17.58 -57.62 7.91
C ASN A 872 17.12 -58.23 9.25
N ALA A 873 15.86 -58.68 9.28
CA ALA A 873 15.31 -59.30 10.49
C ALA A 873 15.93 -60.70 10.82
N SER A 874 16.51 -61.42 9.85
CA SER A 874 17.11 -62.72 10.08
C SER A 874 18.39 -62.71 10.93
N GLY A 875 19.00 -61.50 11.08
CA GLY A 875 20.17 -61.26 11.93
C GLY A 875 19.87 -61.01 13.41
N ILE A 876 18.59 -60.93 13.81
CA ILE A 876 18.18 -60.57 15.17
C ILE A 876 18.68 -61.63 16.21
N ASP A 877 18.56 -62.92 15.91
CA ASP A 877 18.99 -63.96 16.85
C ASP A 877 20.50 -63.93 17.09
N GLU A 878 21.29 -63.60 16.08
CA GLU A 878 22.75 -63.44 16.17
C GLU A 878 23.07 -62.14 16.96
N LEU A 879 22.31 -61.07 16.72
CA LEU A 879 22.44 -59.82 17.47
C LEU A 879 22.21 -59.98 18.95
N LEU A 880 21.15 -60.75 19.33
CA LEU A 880 20.82 -61.02 20.74
C LEU A 880 21.88 -61.89 21.42
N LYS A 881 22.44 -62.86 20.71
CA LYS A 881 23.54 -63.68 21.20
C LYS A 881 24.83 -62.90 21.39
N LYS A 882 25.10 -61.92 20.56
CA LYS A 882 26.31 -61.09 20.63
C LYS A 882 26.22 -59.93 21.66
N ALA A 883 25.06 -59.56 22.05
CA ALA A 883 24.86 -58.44 22.98
C ALA A 883 25.57 -58.60 24.33
N PRO A 884 25.55 -59.81 25.00
CA PRO A 884 26.30 -60.02 26.23
C PRO A 884 27.82 -59.91 26.07
N GLU A 885 28.38 -60.39 24.96
CA GLU A 885 29.81 -60.25 24.66
C GLU A 885 30.25 -58.82 24.53
N VAL A 886 29.47 -58.03 23.74
CA VAL A 886 29.73 -56.59 23.51
C VAL A 886 29.60 -55.83 24.84
N LEU A 887 28.65 -56.18 25.69
CA LEU A 887 28.53 -55.52 27.00
C LEU A 887 29.70 -55.88 27.90
N ALA A 888 30.17 -57.19 27.85
CA ALA A 888 31.32 -57.64 28.64
C ALA A 888 32.62 -56.91 28.24
N GLU A 889 32.76 -56.50 26.98
CA GLU A 889 33.92 -55.72 26.51
C GLU A 889 33.90 -54.28 27.04
N GLN A 890 32.74 -53.77 27.39
CA GLN A 890 32.58 -52.39 27.92
C GLN A 890 32.82 -52.30 29.41
N LEU A 891 32.49 -53.39 30.13
CA LEU A 891 32.68 -53.59 31.58
C LEU A 891 34.06 -54.15 31.88
#